data_31112fde12a3e435cc59085ef7d12f24
#
_entry.id   31112fde12a3e435cc59085ef7d12f24
#
_cell.length_a   1.000
_cell.length_b   1.000
_cell.length_c   1.000
_cell.angle_alpha   90.00
_cell.angle_beta   90.00
_cell.angle_gamma   90.00
#
_symmetry.space_group_name_H-M   'P 1'
#
loop_
_entity.id
_entity.type
_entity.pdbx_description
1 polymer ?
#
loop_
_entity_poly.entity_id
_entity_poly.type
_entity_poly.pdbx_seq_one_letter_code
_entity_poly.pdbx_strand_id
1 'polypeptide(L)'
;MLKTKMYVRCPADQESMYEPRIFVCGQIINIDEFKRTVSVKVHDPFGHLLFFEDLPKGVIELPLGSVDRCSFFIGSIVVYKGSSYKVLSCQKCKDDYYKYYIQNFDDTSVVKVPEADVIAAFNNGQVDPCVQLKNYEFQNPAWYLGRAVVAKSMDILENSIYGFKELAGSKIYLMPHQVNTIMRCLQESPCRYMLADEVGMGKTIEAISVYKIYTMNQSNKKALIVVPQVLKEQWISELLLKFNIPNGMGKNNNSVTVKTLQELSEKDLFTDWDFVIVDEVHKYLFSQSEYEKLHKISTLAKNILLLSATPVQQKKEEYLDLLRLLLPQKYNSFSVEKFGKLIAKQSKIIQKTALILDDLGDFEEEINSLAESAHDSEECEELFEEIHEDLEEICDELDDDKLNELLQQIKYENDDLGVYTIKVIISYICSNYQIESNIIRNRRKILESTDEDVQLMASRDLIELTYLTDNEGNPYEQLSYNVFAHWIIKGLESGILDVELDIKPLLSRFFSSPWAFYKQAKSSKMDGSILDNIRKWLESEQFNVDHINDILDDPDKYADSYASRLVIVINALYDDFYDQKIVLFTNYAETFDVYRKALTKVFPEEEVSFFGASMSTEEIELNAYRFQTQDECRIMLCDSTGGEGRNFQCADYIVHIDLPWDASAIEQRIGRLDRLERDMSRPVVYSVVVHTKDTFEEALFSFFKDGLKIFNHSLSGMEIIMKEINDEIISAINDDFKYGLFDRIPKI
;
A
#
# COMPACT_ATOMS: atom_id res chain seq x y z
N MET A 1 40.83 33.28 33.66
CA MET A 1 41.90 32.53 34.35
C MET A 1 41.27 31.34 35.05
N LEU A 2 41.79 30.13 34.87
CA LEU A 2 41.26 28.94 35.52
C LEU A 2 41.46 29.02 37.03
N LYS A 3 40.51 28.51 37.82
CA LYS A 3 40.52 28.49 39.28
C LYS A 3 40.04 27.14 39.77
N THR A 4 40.41 26.80 41.02
CA THR A 4 39.92 25.59 41.68
C THR A 4 38.40 25.57 41.75
N LYS A 5 37.80 24.38 41.70
CA LYS A 5 36.35 24.14 41.64
C LYS A 5 35.63 24.58 40.40
N MET A 6 36.32 25.10 39.39
CA MET A 6 35.75 25.29 38.04
C MET A 6 35.67 23.95 37.31
N TYR A 7 34.65 23.80 36.47
CA TYR A 7 34.59 22.67 35.57
C TYR A 7 35.31 22.99 34.27
N VAL A 8 36.04 22.00 33.80
CA VAL A 8 36.83 22.05 32.56
C VAL A 8 36.62 20.81 31.72
N ARG A 9 36.74 20.98 30.43
CA ARG A 9 36.93 19.90 29.48
C ARG A 9 38.42 19.61 29.39
N CYS A 10 38.79 18.37 29.43
CA CYS A 10 40.18 17.95 29.34
C CYS A 10 40.32 16.61 28.60
N PRO A 11 41.52 16.31 28.05
CA PRO A 11 41.83 14.96 27.58
C PRO A 11 41.66 13.93 28.70
N ALA A 12 41.21 12.73 28.32
CA ALA A 12 40.95 11.66 29.28
C ALA A 12 42.26 11.19 30.02
N ASP A 13 43.36 11.26 29.32
CA ASP A 13 44.71 10.97 29.82
C ASP A 13 45.78 11.71 29.04
N GLN A 14 47.04 11.52 29.34
CA GLN A 14 48.18 12.16 28.63
C GLN A 14 48.39 11.54 27.23
N GLU A 15 48.06 10.29 27.04
CA GLU A 15 48.22 9.59 25.74
C GLU A 15 47.12 10.04 24.76
N SER A 16 45.90 10.28 25.23
CA SER A 16 44.81 10.81 24.38
C SER A 16 45.03 12.25 23.91
N MET A 17 46.09 12.90 24.31
CA MET A 17 46.52 14.17 23.72
C MET A 17 46.95 14.05 22.25
N TYR A 18 47.26 12.84 21.78
CA TYR A 18 47.87 12.66 20.46
C TYR A 18 46.95 12.09 19.41
N GLU A 19 46.25 10.95 19.62
CA GLU A 19 45.29 10.41 18.63
C GLU A 19 44.63 9.10 19.11
N PRO A 20 43.35 8.85 18.88
CA PRO A 20 42.22 9.75 18.82
C PRO A 20 41.92 10.36 20.18
N ARG A 21 41.69 11.67 20.23
CA ARG A 21 41.48 12.37 21.49
C ARG A 21 40.11 12.04 22.11
N ILE A 22 40.17 11.47 23.32
CA ILE A 22 38.99 11.30 24.18
C ILE A 22 38.98 12.45 25.19
N PHE A 23 37.89 13.21 25.24
CA PHE A 23 37.72 14.31 26.18
C PHE A 23 36.68 13.98 27.23
N VAL A 24 36.96 14.41 28.43
CA VAL A 24 36.07 14.30 29.59
C VAL A 24 35.87 15.66 30.26
N CYS A 25 34.76 15.83 30.98
CA CYS A 25 34.51 16.97 31.82
C CYS A 25 34.82 16.62 33.27
N GLY A 26 35.55 17.50 33.96
CA GLY A 26 35.86 17.31 35.36
C GLY A 26 36.03 18.63 36.09
N GLN A 27 36.09 18.57 37.42
CA GLN A 27 36.25 19.73 38.30
C GLN A 27 37.72 19.90 38.72
N ILE A 28 38.25 21.10 38.60
CA ILE A 28 39.62 21.41 39.02
C ILE A 28 39.71 21.32 40.54
N ILE A 29 40.62 20.46 41.02
CA ILE A 29 40.93 20.33 42.45
C ILE A 29 42.11 21.21 42.85
N ASN A 30 43.17 21.18 42.02
CA ASN A 30 44.41 21.91 42.31
C ASN A 30 45.02 22.44 40.99
N ILE A 31 45.70 23.58 41.07
CA ILE A 31 46.49 24.16 39.98
C ILE A 31 47.90 24.41 40.55
N ASP A 32 48.87 23.76 39.95
CA ASP A 32 50.29 24.01 40.26
C ASP A 32 50.87 24.93 39.18
N GLU A 33 50.91 26.23 39.49
CA GLU A 33 51.42 27.27 38.55
C GLU A 33 52.91 27.10 38.26
N PHE A 34 53.64 26.50 39.20
CA PHE A 34 55.08 26.32 39.01
C PHE A 34 55.41 25.16 38.06
N LYS A 35 54.67 24.06 38.19
CA LYS A 35 54.76 22.90 37.29
C LYS A 35 53.97 23.08 36.01
N ARG A 36 53.11 24.11 35.95
CA ARG A 36 52.11 24.31 34.89
C ARG A 36 51.21 23.08 34.69
N THR A 37 50.80 22.45 35.77
CA THR A 37 49.87 21.29 35.76
C THR A 37 48.56 21.64 36.47
N VAL A 38 47.53 20.91 36.13
CA VAL A 38 46.20 21.00 36.75
C VAL A 38 45.71 19.60 37.10
N SER A 39 45.22 19.44 38.33
CA SER A 39 44.58 18.20 38.78
C SER A 39 43.07 18.33 38.62
N VAL A 40 42.48 17.49 37.76
CA VAL A 40 41.06 17.49 37.44
C VAL A 40 40.43 16.22 37.99
N LYS A 41 39.35 16.36 38.77
CA LYS A 41 38.55 15.26 39.24
C LYS A 41 37.38 15.00 38.31
N VAL A 42 37.39 13.80 37.72
CA VAL A 42 36.29 13.29 36.93
C VAL A 42 35.24 12.69 37.86
N HIS A 43 34.01 13.16 37.74
CA HIS A 43 32.91 12.68 38.57
C HIS A 43 32.03 11.71 37.77
N ASP A 44 31.62 10.64 38.45
CA ASP A 44 30.68 9.64 37.92
C ASP A 44 29.54 9.38 38.92
N PRO A 45 28.64 10.36 39.12
CA PRO A 45 27.60 10.24 40.13
C PRO A 45 26.56 9.15 39.81
N PHE A 46 26.52 8.67 38.56
CA PHE A 46 25.52 7.70 38.07
C PHE A 46 26.13 6.32 37.72
N GLY A 47 27.44 6.13 37.94
CA GLY A 47 28.13 4.87 37.68
C GLY A 47 28.36 4.55 36.20
N HIS A 48 28.28 5.52 35.31
CA HIS A 48 28.41 5.30 33.86
C HIS A 48 29.84 4.93 33.44
N LEU A 49 30.87 5.28 34.20
CA LEU A 49 32.26 4.91 33.91
C LEU A 49 32.53 3.40 33.99
N LEU A 50 31.63 2.64 34.59
CA LEU A 50 31.71 1.18 34.59
C LEU A 50 31.67 0.56 33.22
N PHE A 51 30.99 1.23 32.26
CA PHE A 51 30.84 0.78 30.88
C PHE A 51 31.96 1.27 29.94
N PHE A 52 32.93 2.03 30.47
CA PHE A 52 34.00 2.59 29.66
C PHE A 52 35.34 2.24 30.30
N GLU A 53 36.00 1.20 29.83
CA GLU A 53 37.29 0.73 30.42
C GLU A 53 38.42 1.75 30.22
N ASP A 54 38.38 2.49 29.11
CA ASP A 54 39.43 3.42 28.70
C ASP A 54 39.31 4.83 29.31
N LEU A 55 38.29 5.09 30.15
CA LEU A 55 38.10 6.39 30.76
C LEU A 55 38.69 6.45 32.19
N PRO A 56 39.34 7.57 32.56
CA PRO A 56 39.99 7.69 33.86
C PRO A 56 38.98 7.73 34.98
N LYS A 57 39.26 6.95 36.02
CA LYS A 57 38.49 6.94 37.26
C LYS A 57 39.24 7.75 38.31
N GLY A 58 38.69 8.92 38.67
CA GLY A 58 39.24 9.70 39.78
C GLY A 58 39.92 11.01 39.36
N VAL A 59 41.14 11.25 39.81
CA VAL A 59 41.90 12.50 39.58
C VAL A 59 42.94 12.31 38.50
N ILE A 60 42.92 13.20 37.49
CA ILE A 60 43.86 13.22 36.37
C ILE A 60 44.78 14.44 36.56
N GLU A 61 46.08 14.29 36.37
CA GLU A 61 47.02 15.40 36.32
C GLU A 61 47.43 15.68 34.89
N LEU A 62 47.16 16.88 34.38
CA LEU A 62 47.31 17.28 33.00
C LEU A 62 48.07 18.61 32.88
N PRO A 63 48.75 18.89 31.75
CA PRO A 63 49.31 20.21 31.48
C PRO A 63 48.22 21.31 31.51
N LEU A 64 48.48 22.44 32.10
CA LEU A 64 47.52 23.54 32.24
C LEU A 64 46.97 24.05 30.89
N GLY A 65 47.75 23.93 29.79
CA GLY A 65 47.36 24.34 28.47
C GLY A 65 46.45 23.32 27.74
N SER A 66 46.24 22.14 28.31
CA SER A 66 45.41 21.08 27.68
C SER A 66 43.95 21.07 28.18
N VAL A 67 43.57 21.97 29.05
CA VAL A 67 42.22 22.05 29.64
C VAL A 67 41.50 23.32 29.26
N ASP A 68 40.24 23.20 28.91
CA ASP A 68 39.36 24.31 28.49
C ASP A 68 38.20 24.48 29.48
N ARG A 69 37.84 25.75 29.73
CA ARG A 69 36.67 26.10 30.54
C ARG A 69 35.39 25.58 29.88
N CYS A 70 34.55 24.90 30.63
CA CYS A 70 33.24 24.44 30.16
C CYS A 70 32.08 24.80 31.07
N SER A 71 30.88 24.72 30.58
CA SER A 71 29.62 24.82 31.33
C SER A 71 28.73 23.61 31.00
N PHE A 72 27.69 23.38 31.82
CA PHE A 72 26.79 22.26 31.61
C PHE A 72 25.68 22.63 30.62
N PHE A 73 25.24 21.66 29.81
CA PHE A 73 24.11 21.81 28.95
C PHE A 73 22.81 22.06 29.71
N ILE A 74 21.93 22.86 29.15
CA ILE A 74 20.53 22.96 29.58
C ILE A 74 19.89 21.57 29.40
N GLY A 75 19.22 21.08 30.42
CA GLY A 75 18.63 19.75 30.46
C GLY A 75 19.54 18.63 31.01
N SER A 76 20.83 18.91 31.22
CA SER A 76 21.75 17.95 31.89
C SER A 76 21.29 17.60 33.30
N ILE A 77 21.51 16.33 33.68
CA ILE A 77 21.25 15.87 35.03
C ILE A 77 22.52 16.08 35.89
N VAL A 78 22.37 16.71 37.03
CA VAL A 78 23.45 16.98 37.97
C VAL A 78 23.03 16.59 39.39
N VAL A 79 23.99 16.34 40.26
CA VAL A 79 23.73 16.04 41.67
C VAL A 79 24.07 17.25 42.55
N TYR A 80 23.15 17.64 43.39
CA TYR A 80 23.33 18.66 44.42
C TYR A 80 22.78 18.18 45.75
N LYS A 81 23.60 18.23 46.80
CA LYS A 81 23.28 17.71 48.15
C LYS A 81 22.73 16.27 48.18
N GLY A 82 23.21 15.44 47.26
CA GLY A 82 22.83 14.03 47.18
C GLY A 82 21.56 13.71 46.40
N SER A 83 20.83 14.71 45.89
CA SER A 83 19.64 14.53 45.05
C SER A 83 19.93 14.94 43.60
N SER A 84 19.19 14.34 42.67
CA SER A 84 19.30 14.63 41.22
C SER A 84 18.47 15.85 40.84
N TYR A 85 19.05 16.68 39.99
CA TYR A 85 18.46 17.91 39.51
C TYR A 85 18.67 18.06 38.00
N LYS A 86 17.76 18.76 37.32
CA LYS A 86 17.87 19.11 35.91
C LYS A 86 18.38 20.55 35.79
N VAL A 87 19.38 20.81 34.96
CA VAL A 87 19.87 22.14 34.66
C VAL A 87 18.86 22.88 33.77
N LEU A 88 18.34 24.02 34.24
CA LEU A 88 17.42 24.88 33.46
C LEU A 88 18.16 26.00 32.75
N SER A 89 19.17 26.62 33.41
CA SER A 89 19.97 27.66 32.78
C SER A 89 21.29 27.85 33.56
N CYS A 90 22.25 28.54 32.94
CA CYS A 90 23.48 28.94 33.60
C CYS A 90 23.73 30.45 33.41
N GLN A 91 24.36 31.04 34.39
CA GLN A 91 24.76 32.45 34.39
C GLN A 91 26.24 32.58 34.73
N LYS A 92 27.04 33.18 33.85
CA LYS A 92 28.44 33.50 34.12
C LYS A 92 28.52 34.69 35.06
N CYS A 93 29.27 34.57 36.18
CA CYS A 93 29.48 35.63 37.17
C CYS A 93 30.72 36.46 36.84
N LYS A 94 30.88 37.62 37.52
CA LYS A 94 32.01 38.54 37.32
C LYS A 94 33.37 37.92 37.71
N ASP A 95 33.37 36.92 38.55
CA ASP A 95 34.53 36.18 39.02
C ASP A 95 34.88 34.96 38.16
N ASP A 96 34.25 34.85 36.98
CA ASP A 96 34.36 33.77 36.00
C ASP A 96 33.74 32.42 36.39
N TYR A 97 33.18 32.28 37.60
CA TYR A 97 32.41 31.12 37.97
C TYR A 97 31.02 31.11 37.31
N TYR A 98 30.45 29.94 37.15
CA TYR A 98 29.06 29.76 36.72
C TYR A 98 28.12 29.57 37.92
N LYS A 99 26.91 30.09 37.79
CA LYS A 99 25.79 29.73 38.68
C LYS A 99 24.72 29.08 37.83
N TYR A 100 24.22 27.97 38.33
CA TYR A 100 23.21 27.18 37.66
C TYR A 100 21.87 27.33 38.36
N TYR A 101 20.80 27.45 37.56
CA TYR A 101 19.44 27.26 38.01
C TYR A 101 19.10 25.80 37.74
N ILE A 102 18.85 25.06 38.79
CA ILE A 102 18.60 23.62 38.75
C ILE A 102 17.23 23.32 39.35
N GLN A 103 16.51 22.37 38.75
CA GLN A 103 15.19 21.94 39.20
C GLN A 103 15.27 20.53 39.77
N ASN A 104 14.69 20.34 40.94
CA ASN A 104 14.57 19.03 41.55
C ASN A 104 13.55 18.16 40.76
N PHE A 105 13.82 16.88 40.62
CA PHE A 105 12.91 15.94 39.99
C PHE A 105 11.71 15.58 40.87
N ASP A 106 11.89 15.57 42.18
CA ASP A 106 10.88 15.09 43.14
C ASP A 106 9.81 16.15 43.46
N ASP A 107 10.24 17.42 43.67
CA ASP A 107 9.34 18.48 44.12
C ASP A 107 9.23 19.65 43.15
N THR A 108 9.88 19.56 41.99
CA THR A 108 9.95 20.62 40.96
C THR A 108 10.49 21.98 41.44
N SER A 109 11.02 22.07 42.66
CA SER A 109 11.61 23.30 43.18
C SER A 109 12.85 23.70 42.38
N VAL A 110 13.01 25.02 42.17
CA VAL A 110 14.13 25.58 41.41
C VAL A 110 15.07 26.26 42.39
N VAL A 111 16.35 25.86 42.36
CA VAL A 111 17.39 26.41 43.24
C VAL A 111 18.51 26.99 42.38
N LYS A 112 19.07 28.13 42.84
CA LYS A 112 20.26 28.73 42.25
C LYS A 112 21.48 28.31 43.01
N VAL A 113 22.43 27.59 42.37
CA VAL A 113 23.60 27.01 42.99
C VAL A 113 24.89 27.41 42.27
N PRO A 114 26.01 27.61 42.97
CA PRO A 114 27.31 27.83 42.34
C PRO A 114 27.84 26.50 41.77
N GLU A 115 28.61 26.57 40.66
CA GLU A 115 29.20 25.39 40.07
C GLU A 115 30.09 24.55 40.98
N ALA A 116 30.68 25.23 41.96
CA ALA A 116 31.55 24.58 42.96
C ALA A 116 30.84 23.51 43.78
N ASP A 117 29.51 23.63 43.95
CA ASP A 117 28.69 22.75 44.77
C ASP A 117 27.89 21.74 43.97
N VAL A 118 28.01 21.79 42.65
CA VAL A 118 27.31 20.87 41.71
C VAL A 118 28.26 19.73 41.33
N ILE A 119 27.76 18.50 41.36
CA ILE A 119 28.46 17.32 40.85
C ILE A 119 27.83 16.91 39.55
N ALA A 120 28.60 16.96 38.48
CA ALA A 120 28.16 16.59 37.15
C ALA A 120 28.89 15.34 36.63
N ALA A 121 28.21 14.56 35.79
CA ALA A 121 28.84 13.44 35.11
C ALA A 121 29.91 13.93 34.13
N PHE A 122 30.92 13.09 33.89
CA PHE A 122 32.11 13.42 33.08
C PHE A 122 31.78 13.86 31.64
N ASN A 123 30.62 13.57 31.13
CA ASN A 123 30.17 13.89 29.78
C ASN A 123 29.20 15.10 29.68
N ASN A 124 28.99 15.81 30.76
CA ASN A 124 28.05 16.95 30.83
C ASN A 124 28.66 18.31 30.44
N GLY A 125 29.93 18.34 30.08
CA GLY A 125 30.59 19.58 29.62
C GLY A 125 30.16 20.01 28.23
N GLN A 126 29.84 21.30 28.11
CA GLN A 126 29.55 21.91 26.82
C GLN A 126 30.84 22.10 26.01
N VAL A 127 30.83 21.63 24.77
CA VAL A 127 31.95 21.76 23.82
C VAL A 127 31.47 22.60 22.66
N ASP A 128 32.21 23.64 22.32
CA ASP A 128 31.95 24.43 21.11
C ASP A 128 32.43 23.63 19.89
N PRO A 129 31.55 23.23 18.96
CA PRO A 129 31.93 22.50 17.74
C PRO A 129 32.95 23.25 16.89
N CYS A 130 32.89 24.57 16.87
CA CYS A 130 33.83 25.39 16.12
C CYS A 130 35.27 25.31 16.69
N VAL A 131 35.38 25.20 18.02
CA VAL A 131 36.69 25.01 18.67
C VAL A 131 37.25 23.62 18.36
N GLN A 132 36.41 22.60 18.38
CA GLN A 132 36.81 21.23 18.02
C GLN A 132 37.32 21.16 16.58
N LEU A 133 36.58 21.76 15.65
CA LEU A 133 36.99 21.80 14.23
C LEU A 133 38.30 22.55 14.02
N LYS A 134 38.50 23.68 14.72
CA LYS A 134 39.76 24.45 14.67
C LYS A 134 40.97 23.65 15.18
N ASN A 135 40.74 22.81 16.18
CA ASN A 135 41.79 22.01 16.80
C ASN A 135 42.01 20.67 16.07
N TYR A 136 41.30 20.40 14.97
CA TYR A 136 41.35 19.12 14.27
C TYR A 136 41.07 17.92 15.20
N GLU A 137 40.11 18.08 16.12
CA GLU A 137 39.70 17.03 17.03
C GLU A 137 38.78 16.04 16.31
N PHE A 138 39.34 14.92 15.87
CA PHE A 138 38.61 13.85 15.23
C PHE A 138 38.05 12.88 16.28
N GLN A 139 36.81 12.43 16.03
CA GLN A 139 36.17 11.42 16.88
C GLN A 139 36.62 10.02 16.46
N ASN A 140 36.62 9.10 17.42
CA ASN A 140 36.80 7.67 17.14
C ASN A 140 35.76 7.19 16.10
N PRO A 141 36.16 6.35 15.11
CA PRO A 141 35.24 5.81 14.10
C PRO A 141 33.97 5.19 14.66
N ALA A 142 34.04 4.46 15.78
CA ALA A 142 32.87 3.89 16.46
C ALA A 142 31.90 4.98 16.96
N TRP A 143 32.42 6.07 17.50
CA TRP A 143 31.64 7.24 17.88
C TRP A 143 30.97 7.92 16.67
N TYR A 144 31.70 8.06 15.59
CA TYR A 144 31.18 8.62 14.35
C TYR A 144 30.04 7.77 13.79
N LEU A 145 30.23 6.45 13.73
CA LEU A 145 29.19 5.51 13.29
C LEU A 145 27.99 5.52 14.21
N GLY A 146 28.18 5.45 15.53
CA GLY A 146 27.10 5.53 16.51
C GLY A 146 26.29 6.82 16.37
N ARG A 147 26.97 7.94 16.16
CA ARG A 147 26.34 9.24 15.93
C ARG A 147 25.57 9.31 14.62
N ALA A 148 26.13 8.73 13.55
CA ALA A 148 25.47 8.67 12.25
C ALA A 148 24.19 7.82 12.31
N VAL A 149 24.24 6.69 13.02
CA VAL A 149 23.05 5.84 13.28
C VAL A 149 22.00 6.60 14.07
N VAL A 150 22.39 7.26 15.18
CA VAL A 150 21.46 8.04 16.00
C VAL A 150 20.88 9.20 15.21
N ALA A 151 21.70 9.93 14.43
CA ALA A 151 21.21 11.01 13.59
C ALA A 151 20.18 10.52 12.56
N LYS A 152 20.48 9.41 11.88
CA LYS A 152 19.55 8.80 10.92
C LYS A 152 18.26 8.29 11.60
N SER A 153 18.38 7.72 12.79
CA SER A 153 17.22 7.30 13.58
C SER A 153 16.36 8.49 14.03
N MET A 154 17.01 9.61 14.40
CA MET A 154 16.30 10.85 14.72
C MET A 154 15.62 11.46 13.51
N ASP A 155 16.27 11.46 12.35
CA ASP A 155 15.64 11.90 11.09
C ASP A 155 14.40 11.07 10.75
N ILE A 156 14.47 9.75 10.93
CA ILE A 156 13.33 8.85 10.73
C ILE A 156 12.21 9.18 11.74
N LEU A 157 12.54 9.35 13.02
CA LEU A 157 11.58 9.72 14.05
C LEU A 157 11.00 11.12 13.79
N GLU A 158 11.81 12.08 13.40
CA GLU A 158 11.35 13.43 13.07
C GLU A 158 10.41 13.41 11.86
N ASN A 159 10.76 12.69 10.82
CA ASN A 159 9.90 12.52 9.65
C ASN A 159 8.60 11.78 9.98
N SER A 160 8.64 10.74 10.82
CA SER A 160 7.46 9.99 11.21
C SER A 160 6.56 10.76 12.19
N ILE A 161 7.11 11.42 13.20
CA ILE A 161 6.33 12.14 14.21
C ILE A 161 5.90 13.52 13.70
N TYR A 162 6.82 14.30 13.14
CA TYR A 162 6.53 15.66 12.67
C TYR A 162 5.87 15.67 11.29
N GLY A 163 6.12 14.67 10.43
CA GLY A 163 5.41 14.51 9.18
C GLY A 163 3.91 14.31 9.40
N PHE A 164 3.52 13.52 10.37
CA PHE A 164 2.12 13.35 10.74
C PHE A 164 1.51 14.63 11.34
N LYS A 165 2.30 15.50 11.95
CA LYS A 165 1.84 16.83 12.37
C LYS A 165 1.37 17.68 11.20
N GLU A 166 2.02 17.60 10.04
CA GLU A 166 1.56 18.30 8.82
C GLU A 166 0.25 17.72 8.29
N LEU A 167 -0.01 16.45 8.54
CA LEU A 167 -1.29 15.83 8.21
C LEU A 167 -2.41 16.22 9.17
N ALA A 168 -2.10 16.70 10.38
CA ALA A 168 -3.11 17.14 11.35
C ALA A 168 -4.04 18.28 10.84
N GLY A 169 -3.58 19.07 9.86
CA GLY A 169 -4.41 20.04 9.15
C GLY A 169 -5.20 19.50 7.97
N SER A 170 -5.11 18.20 7.69
CA SER A 170 -5.82 17.54 6.61
C SER A 170 -7.14 16.98 7.13
N LYS A 171 -8.17 16.97 6.27
CA LYS A 171 -9.48 16.39 6.60
C LYS A 171 -9.48 14.89 6.23
N ILE A 172 -8.63 14.12 6.88
CA ILE A 172 -8.47 12.68 6.65
C ILE A 172 -8.49 11.92 7.96
N TYR A 173 -8.88 10.67 7.90
CA TYR A 173 -8.72 9.68 8.95
C TYR A 173 -7.67 8.67 8.51
N LEU A 174 -6.61 8.50 9.29
CA LEU A 174 -5.53 7.56 8.95
C LEU A 174 -5.74 6.24 9.67
N MET A 175 -5.74 5.16 8.91
CA MET A 175 -5.78 3.80 9.41
C MET A 175 -4.37 3.27 9.71
N PRO A 176 -4.21 2.29 10.62
CA PRO A 176 -2.90 1.76 10.99
C PRO A 176 -2.05 1.30 9.81
N HIS A 177 -2.64 0.59 8.82
CA HIS A 177 -1.93 0.15 7.63
C HIS A 177 -1.44 1.33 6.77
N GLN A 178 -2.25 2.41 6.63
CA GLN A 178 -1.85 3.62 5.92
C GLN A 178 -0.68 4.32 6.61
N VAL A 179 -0.69 4.37 7.94
CA VAL A 179 0.45 4.90 8.73
C VAL A 179 1.71 4.10 8.42
N ASN A 180 1.64 2.77 8.44
CA ASN A 180 2.77 1.89 8.13
C ASN A 180 3.27 2.08 6.68
N THR A 181 2.36 2.19 5.71
CA THR A 181 2.69 2.48 4.30
C THR A 181 3.41 3.81 4.17
N ILE A 182 2.88 4.87 4.78
CA ILE A 182 3.48 6.21 4.76
C ILE A 182 4.88 6.17 5.38
N MET A 183 5.02 5.56 6.57
CA MET A 183 6.31 5.42 7.25
C MET A 183 7.33 4.69 6.38
N ARG A 184 6.93 3.58 5.77
CA ARG A 184 7.82 2.81 4.89
C ARG A 184 8.28 3.61 3.67
N CYS A 185 7.38 4.36 3.04
CA CYS A 185 7.72 5.24 1.91
C CYS A 185 8.70 6.36 2.29
N LEU A 186 8.71 6.80 3.56
CA LEU A 186 9.58 7.88 4.05
C LEU A 186 10.93 7.39 4.58
N GLN A 187 11.09 6.09 4.81
CA GLN A 187 12.35 5.52 5.33
C GLN A 187 13.50 5.60 4.35
N GLU A 188 13.22 5.53 3.06
CA GLU A 188 14.24 5.50 2.01
C GLU A 188 14.21 6.76 1.15
N SER A 189 15.39 7.20 0.74
CA SER A 189 15.57 8.29 -0.22
C SER A 189 16.50 7.82 -1.35
N PRO A 190 16.06 7.82 -2.60
CA PRO A 190 14.77 8.35 -3.09
C PRO A 190 13.57 7.45 -2.78
N CYS A 191 12.40 8.07 -2.56
CA CYS A 191 11.14 7.36 -2.39
C CYS A 191 10.66 6.82 -3.75
N ARG A 192 10.78 5.51 -3.96
CA ARG A 192 10.39 4.84 -5.20
C ARG A 192 9.65 3.55 -4.86
N TYR A 193 8.31 3.65 -4.73
CA TYR A 193 7.47 2.56 -4.29
C TYR A 193 6.25 2.37 -5.19
N MET A 194 5.75 1.16 -5.21
CA MET A 194 4.43 0.84 -5.72
C MET A 194 3.50 0.56 -4.56
N LEU A 195 2.36 1.26 -4.52
CA LEU A 195 1.27 0.99 -3.59
C LEU A 195 0.26 0.08 -4.30
N ALA A 196 0.26 -1.18 -3.88
CA ALA A 196 -0.53 -2.26 -4.48
C ALA A 196 -1.63 -2.75 -3.54
N ASP A 197 -2.12 -1.89 -2.67
CA ASP A 197 -3.18 -2.18 -1.73
C ASP A 197 -4.49 -2.51 -2.44
N GLU A 198 -5.31 -3.32 -1.81
CA GLU A 198 -6.62 -3.68 -2.33
C GLU A 198 -7.51 -2.46 -2.63
N VAL A 199 -8.53 -2.67 -3.45
CA VAL A 199 -9.52 -1.63 -3.75
C VAL A 199 -10.19 -1.16 -2.46
N GLY A 200 -10.32 0.16 -2.30
CA GLY A 200 -10.98 0.75 -1.13
C GLY A 200 -10.08 0.99 0.08
N MET A 201 -8.81 0.55 0.08
CA MET A 201 -7.86 0.71 1.20
C MET A 201 -7.26 2.12 1.34
N GLY A 202 -7.53 3.01 0.38
CA GLY A 202 -7.17 4.43 0.49
C GLY A 202 -5.79 4.80 -0.08
N LYS A 203 -5.29 4.11 -1.11
CA LYS A 203 -4.03 4.41 -1.81
C LYS A 203 -3.83 5.88 -2.16
N THR A 204 -4.88 6.57 -2.60
CA THR A 204 -4.84 8.01 -2.90
C THR A 204 -4.47 8.83 -1.68
N ILE A 205 -5.06 8.51 -0.51
CA ILE A 205 -4.77 9.16 0.77
C ILE A 205 -3.31 8.94 1.17
N GLU A 206 -2.82 7.71 1.04
CA GLU A 206 -1.42 7.37 1.33
C GLU A 206 -0.46 8.16 0.43
N ALA A 207 -0.68 8.12 -0.88
CA ALA A 207 0.19 8.80 -1.85
C ALA A 207 0.25 10.32 -1.65
N ILE A 208 -0.90 10.96 -1.41
CA ILE A 208 -0.94 12.41 -1.13
C ILE A 208 -0.30 12.72 0.22
N SER A 209 -0.48 11.85 1.23
CA SER A 209 0.14 12.00 2.54
C SER A 209 1.66 11.94 2.45
N VAL A 210 2.21 10.94 1.75
CA VAL A 210 3.66 10.82 1.48
C VAL A 210 4.19 12.07 0.79
N TYR A 211 3.52 12.54 -0.28
CA TYR A 211 3.91 13.74 -0.99
C TYR A 211 3.88 14.99 -0.08
N LYS A 212 2.83 15.15 0.73
CA LYS A 212 2.68 16.30 1.63
C LYS A 212 3.78 16.33 2.68
N ILE A 213 4.10 15.19 3.28
CA ILE A 213 5.19 15.05 4.25
C ILE A 213 6.55 15.29 3.58
N TYR A 214 6.78 14.69 2.40
CA TYR A 214 8.02 14.85 1.65
C TYR A 214 8.31 16.31 1.30
N THR A 215 7.29 17.11 0.97
CA THR A 215 7.45 18.53 0.62
C THR A 215 7.43 19.47 1.82
N MET A 216 7.24 18.94 3.03
CA MET A 216 7.32 19.68 4.28
C MET A 216 8.69 20.36 4.40
N ASN A 217 8.67 21.63 4.78
CA ASN A 217 9.90 22.45 4.92
C ASN A 217 10.75 22.58 3.64
N GLN A 218 10.26 22.12 2.49
CA GLN A 218 10.93 22.29 1.20
C GLN A 218 10.22 23.35 0.36
N SER A 219 10.99 23.99 -0.52
CA SER A 219 10.49 25.03 -1.43
C SER A 219 10.85 24.74 -2.88
N ASN A 220 10.08 25.31 -3.80
CA ASN A 220 10.29 25.20 -5.25
C ASN A 220 10.24 23.74 -5.77
N LYS A 221 9.47 22.87 -5.11
CA LYS A 221 9.29 21.48 -5.53
C LYS A 221 8.21 21.36 -6.61
N LYS A 222 8.46 20.51 -7.59
CA LYS A 222 7.54 20.25 -8.70
C LYS A 222 7.06 18.81 -8.62
N ALA A 223 5.76 18.63 -8.56
CA ALA A 223 5.13 17.32 -8.59
C ALA A 223 4.21 17.17 -9.81
N LEU A 224 4.22 15.99 -10.38
CA LEU A 224 3.32 15.56 -11.44
C LEU A 224 2.49 14.39 -10.95
N ILE A 225 1.18 14.47 -11.15
CA ILE A 225 0.26 13.38 -10.88
C ILE A 225 -0.38 13.00 -12.21
N VAL A 226 -0.12 11.77 -12.66
CA VAL A 226 -0.67 11.21 -13.89
C VAL A 226 -1.82 10.29 -13.54
N VAL A 227 -2.99 10.57 -14.10
CA VAL A 227 -4.23 9.86 -13.77
C VAL A 227 -5.05 9.56 -15.03
N PRO A 228 -5.91 8.53 -15.02
CA PRO A 228 -6.94 8.37 -16.02
C PRO A 228 -7.88 9.57 -16.08
N GLN A 229 -8.47 9.86 -17.26
CA GLN A 229 -9.34 11.01 -17.46
C GLN A 229 -10.49 11.08 -16.46
N VAL A 230 -11.10 9.93 -16.17
CA VAL A 230 -12.25 9.83 -15.25
C VAL A 230 -11.90 10.13 -13.78
N LEU A 231 -10.63 10.01 -13.40
CA LEU A 231 -10.14 10.25 -12.02
C LEU A 231 -9.61 11.66 -11.80
N LYS A 232 -9.40 12.43 -12.85
CA LYS A 232 -8.68 13.71 -12.77
C LYS A 232 -9.35 14.70 -11.83
N GLU A 233 -10.64 14.92 -11.97
CA GLU A 233 -11.39 15.87 -11.12
C GLU A 233 -11.46 15.38 -9.67
N GLN A 234 -11.58 14.08 -9.45
CA GLN A 234 -11.53 13.50 -8.11
C GLN A 234 -10.19 13.77 -7.45
N TRP A 235 -9.07 13.54 -8.13
CA TRP A 235 -7.73 13.83 -7.60
C TRP A 235 -7.55 15.30 -7.25
N ILE A 236 -7.99 16.21 -8.13
CA ILE A 236 -7.95 17.67 -7.88
C ILE A 236 -8.79 18.03 -6.66
N SER A 237 -9.98 17.44 -6.55
CA SER A 237 -10.88 17.65 -5.42
C SER A 237 -10.31 17.13 -4.10
N GLU A 238 -9.76 15.92 -4.08
CA GLU A 238 -9.15 15.33 -2.88
C GLU A 238 -7.91 16.10 -2.42
N LEU A 239 -7.04 16.50 -3.33
CA LEU A 239 -5.89 17.35 -3.03
C LEU A 239 -6.32 18.66 -2.35
N LEU A 240 -7.34 19.32 -2.90
CA LEU A 240 -7.80 20.61 -2.39
C LEU A 240 -8.59 20.46 -1.10
N LEU A 241 -9.62 19.61 -1.09
CA LEU A 241 -10.58 19.55 0.01
C LEU A 241 -10.06 18.78 1.23
N LYS A 242 -9.33 17.70 1.01
CA LYS A 242 -8.79 16.88 2.10
C LYS A 242 -7.42 17.38 2.59
N PHE A 243 -6.54 17.80 1.69
CA PHE A 243 -5.15 18.12 2.02
C PHE A 243 -4.80 19.61 1.93
N ASN A 244 -5.70 20.46 1.40
CA ASN A 244 -5.46 21.88 1.15
C ASN A 244 -4.25 22.12 0.21
N ILE A 245 -4.11 21.29 -0.82
CA ILE A 245 -3.08 21.39 -1.86
C ILE A 245 -3.78 21.80 -3.16
N PRO A 246 -3.54 23.02 -3.69
CA PRO A 246 -4.14 23.45 -4.95
C PRO A 246 -3.47 22.76 -6.15
N ASN A 247 -4.24 22.46 -7.19
CA ASN A 247 -3.67 22.11 -8.48
C ASN A 247 -3.03 23.36 -9.10
N GLY A 248 -1.70 23.35 -9.21
CA GLY A 248 -0.89 24.49 -9.61
C GLY A 248 0.09 24.93 -8.54
N MET A 249 0.31 26.25 -8.39
CA MET A 249 1.25 26.81 -7.42
C MET A 249 0.64 26.85 -6.02
N GLY A 250 1.31 26.21 -5.07
CA GLY A 250 0.93 26.16 -3.66
C GLY A 250 1.85 26.94 -2.74
N LYS A 251 1.88 26.54 -1.46
CA LYS A 251 2.77 27.12 -0.43
C LYS A 251 4.24 26.85 -0.77
N ASN A 252 5.13 27.74 -0.35
CA ASN A 252 6.59 27.65 -0.54
C ASN A 252 7.02 27.54 -2.02
N ASN A 253 6.23 28.06 -2.95
CA ASN A 253 6.41 27.89 -4.40
C ASN A 253 6.45 26.41 -4.86
N ASN A 254 5.92 25.50 -4.09
CA ASN A 254 5.74 24.11 -4.52
C ASN A 254 4.57 24.05 -5.51
N SER A 255 4.69 23.26 -6.55
CA SER A 255 3.66 23.10 -7.56
C SER A 255 3.25 21.64 -7.73
N VAL A 256 1.95 21.41 -7.80
CA VAL A 256 1.36 20.12 -8.15
C VAL A 256 0.61 20.28 -9.46
N THR A 257 0.82 19.37 -10.38
CA THR A 257 0.15 19.37 -11.67
C THR A 257 -0.52 18.02 -11.89
N VAL A 258 -1.84 18.00 -11.96
CA VAL A 258 -2.62 16.80 -12.26
C VAL A 258 -2.95 16.80 -13.76
N LYS A 259 -2.52 15.76 -14.46
CA LYS A 259 -2.70 15.58 -15.91
C LYS A 259 -3.06 14.15 -16.26
N THR A 260 -3.75 14.01 -17.40
CA THR A 260 -3.81 12.71 -18.07
C THR A 260 -2.56 12.51 -18.93
N LEU A 261 -2.29 11.27 -19.32
CA LEU A 261 -1.13 10.96 -20.17
C LEU A 261 -1.21 11.63 -21.56
N GLN A 262 -2.42 11.86 -22.06
CA GLN A 262 -2.69 12.54 -23.33
C GLN A 262 -2.42 14.05 -23.26
N GLU A 263 -2.60 14.65 -22.08
CA GLU A 263 -2.36 16.10 -21.86
C GLU A 263 -0.88 16.44 -21.62
N LEU A 264 -0.01 15.44 -21.51
CA LEU A 264 1.42 15.68 -21.32
C LEU A 264 2.05 16.30 -22.56
N SER A 265 2.66 17.45 -22.39
CA SER A 265 3.46 18.13 -23.40
C SER A 265 4.87 17.55 -23.45
N GLU A 266 5.62 17.80 -24.55
CA GLU A 266 7.04 17.43 -24.62
C GLU A 266 7.85 18.01 -23.47
N LYS A 267 7.51 19.22 -23.02
CA LYS A 267 8.16 19.84 -21.87
C LYS A 267 7.98 19.03 -20.60
N ASP A 268 6.81 18.46 -20.37
CA ASP A 268 6.54 17.64 -19.18
C ASP A 268 7.37 16.35 -19.19
N LEU A 269 7.61 15.76 -20.37
CA LEU A 269 8.40 14.54 -20.52
C LEU A 269 9.89 14.72 -20.20
N PHE A 270 10.40 15.96 -20.31
CA PHE A 270 11.79 16.29 -20.05
C PHE A 270 11.97 17.19 -18.81
N THR A 271 10.93 17.37 -18.02
CA THR A 271 11.00 18.11 -16.76
C THR A 271 11.61 17.23 -15.68
N ASP A 272 12.54 17.80 -14.92
CA ASP A 272 13.12 17.16 -13.73
C ASP A 272 12.13 17.27 -12.56
N TRP A 273 11.26 16.27 -12.44
CA TRP A 273 10.21 16.24 -11.42
C TRP A 273 10.80 15.80 -10.08
N ASP A 274 10.50 16.55 -9.02
CA ASP A 274 10.90 16.17 -7.66
C ASP A 274 10.05 15.00 -7.15
N PHE A 275 8.76 14.93 -7.53
CA PHE A 275 7.86 13.85 -7.14
C PHE A 275 6.87 13.53 -8.26
N VAL A 276 6.69 12.26 -8.54
CA VAL A 276 5.72 11.77 -9.54
C VAL A 276 4.80 10.75 -8.89
N ILE A 277 3.50 10.86 -9.14
CA ILE A 277 2.50 9.86 -8.77
C ILE A 277 1.81 9.42 -10.06
N VAL A 278 1.70 8.11 -10.27
CA VAL A 278 0.97 7.54 -11.41
C VAL A 278 -0.13 6.64 -10.88
N ASP A 279 -1.37 7.01 -11.11
CA ASP A 279 -2.52 6.21 -10.69
C ASP A 279 -2.97 5.23 -11.78
N GLU A 280 -3.45 4.06 -11.35
CA GLU A 280 -3.85 2.94 -12.22
C GLU A 280 -2.79 2.61 -13.28
N VAL A 281 -1.54 2.50 -12.84
CA VAL A 281 -0.37 2.33 -13.71
C VAL A 281 -0.50 1.18 -14.70
N HIS A 282 -1.20 0.10 -14.34
CA HIS A 282 -1.44 -1.07 -15.18
C HIS A 282 -2.09 -0.72 -16.54
N LYS A 283 -2.94 0.32 -16.59
CA LYS A 283 -3.62 0.74 -17.84
C LYS A 283 -2.65 1.23 -18.91
N TYR A 284 -1.51 1.76 -18.51
CA TYR A 284 -0.54 2.36 -19.42
C TYR A 284 0.52 1.37 -19.92
N LEU A 285 0.54 0.14 -19.42
CA LEU A 285 1.50 -0.89 -19.83
C LEU A 285 1.13 -1.56 -21.15
N PHE A 286 -0.15 -1.52 -21.53
CA PHE A 286 -0.64 -2.16 -22.78
C PHE A 286 -0.30 -1.39 -24.05
N SER A 287 0.00 -0.10 -23.95
CA SER A 287 0.32 0.78 -25.07
C SER A 287 1.78 1.16 -25.07
N GLN A 288 2.55 0.70 -26.06
CA GLN A 288 3.99 1.00 -26.17
C GLN A 288 4.27 2.52 -26.12
N SER A 289 3.44 3.33 -26.81
CA SER A 289 3.64 4.79 -26.82
C SER A 289 3.38 5.45 -25.47
N GLU A 290 2.43 4.93 -24.69
CA GLU A 290 2.10 5.43 -23.36
C GLU A 290 3.17 5.02 -22.34
N TYR A 291 3.60 3.76 -22.41
CA TYR A 291 4.69 3.25 -21.60
C TYR A 291 5.97 4.06 -21.81
N GLU A 292 6.38 4.33 -23.05
CA GLU A 292 7.59 5.10 -23.34
C GLU A 292 7.55 6.52 -22.74
N LYS A 293 6.38 7.17 -22.72
CA LYS A 293 6.21 8.48 -22.07
C LYS A 293 6.43 8.37 -20.56
N LEU A 294 5.80 7.39 -19.92
CA LEU A 294 5.96 7.17 -18.48
C LEU A 294 7.39 6.78 -18.12
N HIS A 295 8.03 5.95 -18.92
CA HIS A 295 9.42 5.53 -18.70
C HIS A 295 10.39 6.70 -18.75
N LYS A 296 10.20 7.65 -19.68
CA LYS A 296 10.99 8.89 -19.74
C LYS A 296 10.81 9.72 -18.47
N ILE A 297 9.57 9.93 -18.04
CA ILE A 297 9.26 10.67 -16.81
C ILE A 297 9.89 9.98 -15.59
N SER A 298 9.69 8.66 -15.47
CA SER A 298 10.21 7.90 -14.33
C SER A 298 11.75 7.93 -14.24
N THR A 299 12.43 7.90 -15.39
CA THR A 299 13.90 7.95 -15.44
C THR A 299 14.45 9.29 -14.92
N LEU A 300 13.72 10.38 -15.15
CA LEU A 300 14.12 11.72 -14.71
C LEU A 300 13.58 12.08 -13.31
N ALA A 301 12.51 11.42 -12.86
CA ALA A 301 11.90 11.68 -11.58
C ALA A 301 12.81 11.25 -10.42
N LYS A 302 12.93 12.12 -9.39
CA LYS A 302 13.66 11.78 -8.16
C LYS A 302 12.89 10.76 -7.36
N ASN A 303 11.61 11.03 -7.11
CA ASN A 303 10.73 10.17 -6.34
C ASN A 303 9.53 9.78 -7.19
N ILE A 304 9.07 8.55 -7.03
CA ILE A 304 7.92 8.04 -7.77
C ILE A 304 7.06 7.11 -6.91
N LEU A 305 5.76 7.32 -6.95
CA LEU A 305 4.77 6.38 -6.44
C LEU A 305 3.91 5.89 -7.59
N LEU A 306 3.87 4.58 -7.78
CA LEU A 306 2.99 3.91 -8.72
C LEU A 306 1.83 3.32 -7.94
N LEU A 307 0.59 3.61 -8.35
CA LEU A 307 -0.61 3.10 -7.69
C LEU A 307 -1.31 2.10 -8.61
N SER A 308 -1.70 0.97 -8.06
CA SER A 308 -2.55 0.00 -8.73
C SER A 308 -3.27 -0.86 -7.71
N ALA A 309 -4.54 -1.13 -7.92
CA ALA A 309 -5.26 -2.12 -7.12
C ALA A 309 -4.96 -3.56 -7.56
N THR A 310 -4.58 -3.71 -8.82
CA THR A 310 -4.23 -5.00 -9.44
C THR A 310 -2.82 -4.88 -10.00
N PRO A 311 -1.78 -5.23 -9.24
CA PRO A 311 -0.42 -5.26 -9.79
C PRO A 311 -0.37 -6.26 -10.93
N VAL A 312 0.19 -5.81 -12.06
CA VAL A 312 0.32 -6.62 -13.27
C VAL A 312 1.26 -7.78 -12.99
N GLN A 313 0.70 -8.96 -12.75
CA GLN A 313 1.46 -10.21 -12.64
C GLN A 313 1.08 -11.20 -13.77
N GLN A 314 0.21 -10.79 -14.69
CA GLN A 314 -0.32 -11.68 -15.72
C GLN A 314 0.73 -12.08 -16.77
N LYS A 315 1.69 -11.23 -17.07
CA LYS A 315 2.82 -11.56 -17.96
C LYS A 315 4.14 -11.08 -17.37
N LYS A 316 5.17 -11.93 -17.45
CA LYS A 316 6.53 -11.59 -16.98
C LYS A 316 7.08 -10.31 -17.61
N GLU A 317 6.66 -10.01 -18.84
CA GLU A 317 7.03 -8.81 -19.59
C GLU A 317 6.43 -7.56 -18.94
N GLU A 318 5.14 -7.58 -18.65
CA GLU A 318 4.41 -6.45 -18.04
C GLU A 318 4.92 -6.16 -16.61
N TYR A 319 5.24 -7.21 -15.86
CA TYR A 319 5.84 -7.07 -14.53
C TYR A 319 7.25 -6.47 -14.59
N LEU A 320 8.08 -6.90 -15.56
CA LEU A 320 9.38 -6.30 -15.79
C LEU A 320 9.27 -4.83 -16.21
N ASP A 321 8.31 -4.50 -17.05
CA ASP A 321 8.07 -3.11 -17.48
C ASP A 321 7.62 -2.23 -16.31
N LEU A 322 6.81 -2.75 -15.40
CA LEU A 322 6.45 -2.06 -14.16
C LEU A 322 7.68 -1.82 -13.28
N LEU A 323 8.54 -2.81 -13.10
CA LEU A 323 9.78 -2.66 -12.33
C LEU A 323 10.78 -1.71 -13.00
N ARG A 324 10.79 -1.64 -14.33
CA ARG A 324 11.59 -0.64 -15.08
C ARG A 324 11.08 0.77 -14.85
N LEU A 325 9.76 0.96 -14.69
CA LEU A 325 9.19 2.24 -14.28
C LEU A 325 9.57 2.56 -12.83
N LEU A 326 9.54 1.58 -11.94
CA LEU A 326 9.82 1.79 -10.52
C LEU A 326 11.31 2.03 -10.26
N LEU A 327 12.17 1.18 -10.78
CA LEU A 327 13.63 1.17 -10.57
C LEU A 327 14.37 1.07 -11.90
N PRO A 328 14.34 2.12 -12.75
CA PRO A 328 14.92 2.05 -14.10
C PRO A 328 16.42 1.73 -14.10
N GLN A 329 17.18 2.21 -13.12
CA GLN A 329 18.61 1.96 -13.01
C GLN A 329 18.92 0.48 -12.78
N LYS A 330 18.05 -0.26 -12.08
CA LYS A 330 18.24 -1.67 -11.77
C LYS A 330 17.74 -2.56 -12.93
N TYR A 331 16.55 -2.29 -13.47
CA TYR A 331 15.85 -3.23 -14.35
C TYR A 331 15.92 -2.94 -15.85
N ASN A 332 16.40 -1.77 -16.29
CA ASN A 332 16.52 -1.45 -17.72
C ASN A 332 17.45 -2.40 -18.50
N SER A 333 18.45 -2.97 -17.82
CA SER A 333 19.40 -3.91 -18.42
C SER A 333 18.90 -5.37 -18.46
N PHE A 334 17.77 -5.67 -17.82
CA PHE A 334 17.25 -7.03 -17.76
C PHE A 334 16.50 -7.39 -19.05
N SER A 335 16.82 -8.56 -19.63
CA SER A 335 15.97 -9.20 -20.63
C SER A 335 14.85 -9.98 -19.95
N VAL A 336 13.74 -10.19 -20.66
CA VAL A 336 12.60 -11.00 -20.17
C VAL A 336 13.04 -12.41 -19.74
N GLU A 337 13.98 -13.00 -20.45
CA GLU A 337 14.53 -14.32 -20.12
C GLU A 337 15.32 -14.32 -18.80
N LYS A 338 16.21 -13.32 -18.61
CA LYS A 338 16.94 -13.16 -17.35
C LYS A 338 15.99 -12.92 -16.18
N PHE A 339 15.00 -12.08 -16.40
CA PHE A 339 13.98 -11.79 -15.40
C PHE A 339 13.14 -13.02 -15.05
N GLY A 340 12.74 -13.82 -16.04
CA GLY A 340 12.03 -15.08 -15.82
C GLY A 340 12.83 -16.09 -14.99
N LYS A 341 14.15 -16.16 -15.20
CA LYS A 341 15.04 -16.97 -14.36
C LYS A 341 15.14 -16.45 -12.93
N LEU A 342 15.18 -15.12 -12.77
CA LEU A 342 15.24 -14.47 -11.46
C LEU A 342 13.96 -14.72 -10.65
N ILE A 343 12.77 -14.60 -11.27
CA ILE A 343 11.50 -14.92 -10.61
C ILE A 343 11.44 -16.38 -10.18
N ALA A 344 11.82 -17.30 -11.06
CA ALA A 344 11.81 -18.72 -10.75
C ALA A 344 12.76 -19.08 -9.58
N LYS A 345 13.94 -18.47 -9.55
CA LYS A 345 14.88 -18.60 -8.43
C LYS A 345 14.30 -18.01 -7.15
N GLN A 346 13.69 -16.83 -7.24
CA GLN A 346 13.16 -16.11 -6.07
C GLN A 346 12.04 -16.88 -5.35
N SER A 347 11.14 -17.53 -6.08
CA SER A 347 10.08 -18.35 -5.47
C SER A 347 10.65 -19.48 -4.60
N LYS A 348 11.70 -20.14 -5.08
CA LYS A 348 12.42 -21.16 -4.31
C LYS A 348 13.17 -20.56 -3.11
N ILE A 349 13.86 -19.44 -3.32
CA ILE A 349 14.63 -18.76 -2.28
C ILE A 349 13.71 -18.30 -1.15
N ILE A 350 12.55 -17.70 -1.46
CA ILE A 350 11.59 -17.26 -0.44
C ILE A 350 11.08 -18.43 0.38
N GLN A 351 10.75 -19.56 -0.26
CA GLN A 351 10.30 -20.75 0.45
C GLN A 351 11.39 -21.30 1.38
N LYS A 352 12.62 -21.44 0.87
CA LYS A 352 13.75 -21.92 1.67
C LYS A 352 14.13 -20.96 2.79
N THR A 353 14.19 -19.65 2.51
CA THR A 353 14.49 -18.65 3.54
C THR A 353 13.45 -18.65 4.66
N ALA A 354 12.18 -18.93 4.35
CA ALA A 354 11.14 -19.05 5.37
C ALA A 354 11.33 -20.30 6.24
N LEU A 355 11.73 -21.44 5.67
CA LEU A 355 12.06 -22.65 6.41
C LEU A 355 13.27 -22.41 7.31
N ILE A 356 14.35 -21.86 6.78
CA ILE A 356 15.55 -21.53 7.58
C ILE A 356 15.25 -20.60 8.74
N LEU A 357 14.32 -19.66 8.60
CA LEU A 357 13.91 -18.76 9.70
C LEU A 357 13.09 -19.50 10.76
N ASP A 358 12.30 -20.48 10.39
CA ASP A 358 11.52 -21.33 11.30
C ASP A 358 12.49 -22.24 12.07
N ASP A 359 13.39 -22.93 11.40
CA ASP A 359 14.42 -23.80 11.96
C ASP A 359 15.40 -23.02 12.87
N LEU A 360 15.73 -21.77 12.48
CA LEU A 360 16.56 -20.89 13.32
C LEU A 360 15.83 -20.45 14.58
N GLY A 361 14.52 -20.30 14.53
CA GLY A 361 13.67 -20.02 15.69
C GLY A 361 13.68 -21.18 16.67
N ASP A 362 13.52 -22.40 16.18
CA ASP A 362 13.57 -23.64 16.97
C ASP A 362 14.96 -23.84 17.59
N PHE A 363 16.02 -23.59 16.82
CA PHE A 363 17.40 -23.62 17.30
C PHE A 363 17.68 -22.61 18.44
N GLU A 364 17.19 -21.36 18.30
CA GLU A 364 17.31 -20.33 19.35
C GLU A 364 16.50 -20.69 20.62
N GLU A 365 15.31 -21.27 20.46
CA GLU A 365 14.50 -21.74 21.60
C GLU A 365 15.18 -22.89 22.33
N GLU A 366 15.80 -23.82 21.62
CA GLU A 366 16.49 -24.96 22.18
C GLU A 366 17.77 -24.57 22.94
N ILE A 367 18.59 -23.68 22.35
CA ILE A 367 19.75 -23.11 23.01
C ILE A 367 19.35 -22.37 24.30
N ASN A 368 18.27 -21.58 24.27
CA ASN A 368 17.80 -20.83 25.44
C ASN A 368 17.17 -21.74 26.51
N SER A 369 16.67 -22.92 26.16
CA SER A 369 16.08 -23.90 27.11
C SER A 369 17.11 -24.74 27.84
N LEU A 370 18.31 -24.89 27.28
CA LEU A 370 19.40 -25.68 27.85
C LEU A 370 20.19 -24.85 28.86
N ALA A 371 20.31 -25.33 30.10
CA ALA A 371 21.18 -24.75 31.13
C ALA A 371 22.64 -24.79 30.64
N GLU A 372 23.49 -23.85 31.10
CA GLU A 372 24.89 -23.58 30.70
C GLU A 372 25.85 -24.79 30.51
N SER A 373 25.41 -26.01 30.74
CA SER A 373 26.20 -27.24 30.63
C SER A 373 25.83 -28.22 29.52
N ALA A 374 24.92 -27.86 28.64
CA ALA A 374 24.36 -28.79 27.62
C ALA A 374 24.43 -28.27 26.18
N HIS A 375 25.38 -27.41 25.85
CA HIS A 375 25.59 -26.92 24.47
C HIS A 375 26.16 -27.97 23.49
N ASP A 376 26.39 -29.21 23.94
CA ASP A 376 26.85 -30.35 23.14
C ASP A 376 25.70 -31.35 22.85
N SER A 377 24.45 -30.87 22.60
CA SER A 377 23.39 -31.78 22.21
C SER A 377 23.53 -32.16 20.74
N GLU A 378 23.48 -33.47 20.41
CA GLU A 378 23.46 -33.98 19.04
C GLU A 378 22.32 -33.31 18.21
N GLU A 379 21.20 -32.94 18.85
CA GLU A 379 20.05 -32.28 18.24
C GLU A 379 20.36 -30.85 17.75
N CYS A 380 21.12 -30.05 18.51
CA CYS A 380 21.54 -28.70 18.08
C CYS A 380 22.55 -28.76 16.93
N GLU A 381 23.41 -29.76 16.91
CA GLU A 381 24.40 -29.95 15.85
C GLU A 381 23.73 -30.36 14.55
N GLU A 382 22.73 -31.27 14.61
CA GLU A 382 21.91 -31.68 13.47
C GLU A 382 21.10 -30.50 12.87
N LEU A 383 20.40 -29.71 13.70
CA LEU A 383 19.65 -28.52 13.25
C LEU A 383 20.56 -27.46 12.60
N PHE A 384 21.75 -27.26 13.17
CA PHE A 384 22.69 -26.30 12.59
C PHE A 384 23.27 -26.78 11.25
N GLU A 385 23.54 -28.07 11.09
CA GLU A 385 23.98 -28.65 9.82
C GLU A 385 22.89 -28.52 8.76
N GLU A 386 21.61 -28.76 9.10
CA GLU A 386 20.46 -28.61 8.19
C GLU A 386 20.30 -27.15 7.72
N ILE A 387 20.37 -26.19 8.63
CA ILE A 387 20.37 -24.75 8.29
C ILE A 387 21.55 -24.38 7.39
N HIS A 388 22.73 -24.94 7.65
CA HIS A 388 23.93 -24.67 6.86
C HIS A 388 23.81 -25.24 5.43
N GLU A 389 23.32 -26.48 5.27
CA GLU A 389 23.10 -27.12 3.98
C GLU A 389 22.08 -26.33 3.13
N ASP A 390 20.97 -25.89 3.73
CA ASP A 390 19.96 -25.09 3.03
C ASP A 390 20.48 -23.70 2.61
N LEU A 391 21.32 -23.07 3.44
CA LEU A 391 22.00 -21.83 3.08
C LEU A 391 23.02 -22.03 1.95
N GLU A 392 23.79 -23.12 1.97
CA GLU A 392 24.75 -23.46 0.93
C GLU A 392 24.03 -23.66 -0.42
N GLU A 393 22.89 -24.36 -0.42
CA GLU A 393 22.08 -24.54 -1.64
C GLU A 393 21.55 -23.21 -2.19
N ILE A 394 21.13 -22.29 -1.33
CA ILE A 394 20.69 -20.94 -1.75
C ILE A 394 21.87 -20.14 -2.30
N CYS A 395 23.01 -20.16 -1.64
CA CYS A 395 24.22 -19.43 -2.07
C CYS A 395 24.71 -19.92 -3.42
N ASP A 396 24.74 -21.23 -3.63
CA ASP A 396 25.10 -21.86 -4.90
C ASP A 396 24.12 -21.49 -6.03
N GLU A 397 22.80 -21.48 -5.75
CA GLU A 397 21.81 -21.04 -6.74
C GLU A 397 21.96 -19.56 -7.13
N LEU A 398 22.38 -18.69 -6.18
CA LEU A 398 22.54 -17.26 -6.41
C LEU A 398 23.84 -16.90 -7.12
N ASP A 399 24.89 -17.71 -6.98
CA ASP A 399 26.24 -17.53 -7.56
C ASP A 399 26.79 -16.11 -7.22
N ASP A 400 26.71 -15.73 -5.93
CA ASP A 400 27.14 -14.43 -5.41
C ASP A 400 28.39 -14.58 -4.53
N ASP A 401 29.51 -14.01 -5.00
CA ASP A 401 30.80 -14.09 -4.31
C ASP A 401 30.72 -13.62 -2.84
N LYS A 402 29.92 -12.61 -2.55
CA LYS A 402 29.77 -12.05 -1.20
C LYS A 402 28.98 -12.96 -0.28
N LEU A 403 27.96 -13.64 -0.79
CA LEU A 403 27.22 -14.66 -0.04
C LEU A 403 28.14 -15.83 0.28
N ASN A 404 28.94 -16.27 -0.68
CA ASN A 404 29.91 -17.35 -0.50
C ASN A 404 30.98 -16.97 0.54
N GLU A 405 31.46 -15.71 0.56
CA GLU A 405 32.37 -15.24 1.61
C GLU A 405 31.72 -15.23 3.00
N LEU A 406 30.45 -14.86 3.10
CA LEU A 406 29.71 -14.84 4.39
C LEU A 406 29.43 -16.28 4.87
N LEU A 407 29.08 -17.19 3.96
CA LEU A 407 28.83 -18.59 4.27
C LEU A 407 30.09 -19.26 4.86
N GLN A 408 31.27 -18.96 4.35
CA GLN A 408 32.56 -19.49 4.88
C GLN A 408 32.91 -18.98 6.29
N GLN A 409 32.23 -17.93 6.75
CA GLN A 409 32.43 -17.36 8.09
C GLN A 409 31.53 -18.01 9.14
N ILE A 410 30.51 -18.79 8.71
CA ILE A 410 29.66 -19.54 9.63
C ILE A 410 30.49 -20.68 10.21
N LYS A 411 30.57 -20.74 11.53
CA LYS A 411 31.18 -21.85 12.28
C LYS A 411 30.26 -22.26 13.40
N TYR A 412 30.06 -23.54 13.51
CA TYR A 412 29.48 -24.12 14.71
C TYR A 412 30.55 -24.06 15.82
N GLU A 413 30.66 -22.94 16.46
CA GLU A 413 31.31 -22.78 17.74
C GLU A 413 30.24 -22.14 18.64
N ASN A 414 30.13 -22.57 19.87
CA ASN A 414 29.15 -22.22 20.91
C ASN A 414 28.91 -20.71 21.15
N ASP A 415 28.94 -19.92 20.11
CA ASP A 415 28.85 -18.47 20.12
C ASP A 415 27.64 -17.97 19.34
N ASP A 416 26.98 -16.92 19.83
CA ASP A 416 25.98 -16.09 19.14
C ASP A 416 26.39 -15.63 17.72
N LEU A 417 27.67 -15.83 17.36
CA LEU A 417 28.27 -15.39 16.10
C LEU A 417 27.70 -16.17 14.89
N GLY A 418 27.42 -17.46 15.03
CA GLY A 418 26.86 -18.29 13.98
C GLY A 418 25.44 -17.84 13.62
N VAL A 419 24.60 -17.68 14.60
CA VAL A 419 23.21 -17.20 14.45
C VAL A 419 23.19 -15.77 13.86
N TYR A 420 24.07 -14.91 14.34
CA TYR A 420 24.19 -13.54 13.81
C TYR A 420 24.59 -13.55 12.32
N THR A 421 25.57 -14.38 11.93
CA THR A 421 26.02 -14.46 10.53
C THR A 421 24.92 -15.02 9.63
N ILE A 422 24.17 -16.02 10.07
CA ILE A 422 22.98 -16.55 9.38
C ILE A 422 21.95 -15.44 9.16
N LYS A 423 21.62 -14.69 10.20
CA LYS A 423 20.70 -13.53 10.09
C LYS A 423 21.20 -12.45 9.13
N VAL A 424 22.51 -12.21 9.08
CA VAL A 424 23.13 -11.28 8.12
C VAL A 424 23.00 -11.79 6.69
N ILE A 425 23.23 -13.08 6.45
CA ILE A 425 23.05 -13.70 5.13
C ILE A 425 21.59 -13.60 4.69
N ILE A 426 20.64 -13.98 5.54
CA ILE A 426 19.21 -13.87 5.25
C ILE A 426 18.82 -12.43 4.95
N SER A 427 19.29 -11.47 5.76
CA SER A 427 19.05 -10.05 5.54
C SER A 427 19.63 -9.56 4.21
N TYR A 428 20.82 -10.03 3.84
CA TYR A 428 21.44 -9.72 2.55
C TYR A 428 20.63 -10.29 1.39
N ILE A 429 20.19 -11.56 1.47
CA ILE A 429 19.34 -12.22 0.47
C ILE A 429 18.03 -11.43 0.32
N CYS A 430 17.35 -11.12 1.42
CA CYS A 430 16.12 -10.34 1.40
C CYS A 430 16.30 -8.96 0.78
N SER A 431 17.40 -8.27 1.09
CA SER A 431 17.65 -6.90 0.60
C SER A 431 18.02 -6.85 -0.88
N ASN A 432 18.78 -7.83 -1.38
CA ASN A 432 19.34 -7.78 -2.73
C ASN A 432 18.55 -8.58 -3.77
N TYR A 433 17.87 -9.63 -3.33
CA TYR A 433 17.20 -10.58 -4.22
C TYR A 433 15.68 -10.54 -4.12
N GLN A 434 15.08 -9.89 -3.13
CA GLN A 434 13.63 -9.64 -3.13
C GLN A 434 13.26 -8.59 -4.18
N ILE A 435 12.53 -9.02 -5.22
CA ILE A 435 12.02 -8.15 -6.27
C ILE A 435 10.93 -7.22 -5.69
N GLU A 436 10.22 -7.66 -4.68
CA GLU A 436 9.04 -7.00 -4.13
C GLU A 436 9.33 -6.01 -2.99
N SER A 437 10.59 -5.75 -2.64
CA SER A 437 10.95 -4.84 -1.54
C SER A 437 10.35 -3.44 -1.70
N ASN A 438 10.18 -2.97 -2.92
CA ASN A 438 9.60 -1.66 -3.25
C ASN A 438 8.10 -1.73 -3.61
N ILE A 439 7.43 -2.87 -3.38
CA ILE A 439 5.99 -3.03 -3.55
C ILE A 439 5.36 -3.16 -2.17
N ILE A 440 4.51 -2.21 -1.82
CA ILE A 440 3.78 -2.23 -0.55
C ILE A 440 2.37 -2.72 -0.84
N ARG A 441 1.94 -3.74 -0.09
CA ARG A 441 0.66 -4.38 -0.28
C ARG A 441 0.02 -4.68 1.06
N ASN A 442 -1.10 -4.04 1.32
CA ASN A 442 -1.92 -4.33 2.47
C ASN A 442 -3.17 -5.10 2.03
N ARG A 443 -3.56 -6.10 2.83
CA ARG A 443 -4.74 -6.93 2.58
C ARG A 443 -5.82 -6.60 3.59
N ARG A 444 -7.07 -6.64 3.17
CA ARG A 444 -8.26 -6.41 4.03
C ARG A 444 -8.31 -7.35 5.22
N LYS A 445 -7.91 -8.61 5.02
CA LYS A 445 -7.90 -9.64 6.07
C LYS A 445 -7.11 -9.22 7.32
N ILE A 446 -6.10 -8.36 7.18
CA ILE A 446 -5.34 -7.82 8.32
C ILE A 446 -6.21 -6.87 9.16
N LEU A 447 -7.17 -6.17 8.55
CA LEU A 447 -8.09 -5.26 9.23
C LEU A 447 -9.27 -5.99 9.86
N GLU A 448 -9.62 -7.18 9.38
CA GLU A 448 -10.69 -8.03 9.91
C GLU A 448 -10.25 -8.77 11.18
N SER A 449 -8.95 -8.94 11.40
CA SER A 449 -8.37 -9.75 12.49
C SER A 449 -8.05 -8.98 13.77
N THR A 450 -8.22 -7.65 13.80
CA THR A 450 -7.93 -6.82 14.97
C THR A 450 -9.21 -6.51 15.75
N ASP A 451 -9.36 -7.15 16.91
CA ASP A 451 -10.44 -6.98 17.92
C ASP A 451 -11.89 -7.11 17.40
N GLU A 452 -12.60 -8.10 17.94
CA GLU A 452 -14.01 -8.39 17.66
C GLU A 452 -14.97 -7.19 17.91
N ASP A 453 -14.52 -6.13 18.58
CA ASP A 453 -15.33 -4.96 18.95
C ASP A 453 -15.24 -3.78 17.96
N VAL A 454 -14.35 -3.81 16.96
CA VAL A 454 -14.20 -2.69 15.99
C VAL A 454 -14.15 -3.20 14.55
N GLN A 455 -15.31 -3.32 13.94
CA GLN A 455 -15.40 -3.61 12.50
C GLN A 455 -15.02 -2.36 11.69
N LEU A 456 -13.90 -2.41 10.97
CA LEU A 456 -13.38 -1.28 10.17
C LEU A 456 -13.82 -1.32 8.70
N MET A 457 -14.30 -2.47 8.23
CA MET A 457 -14.76 -2.70 6.86
C MET A 457 -16.14 -3.35 6.87
N ALA A 458 -16.94 -3.10 5.84
CA ALA A 458 -18.22 -3.75 5.70
C ALA A 458 -18.05 -5.25 5.44
N SER A 459 -18.95 -6.06 5.99
CA SER A 459 -19.13 -7.43 5.53
C SER A 459 -19.85 -7.45 4.18
N ARG A 460 -19.68 -8.54 3.45
CA ARG A 460 -20.30 -8.72 2.13
C ARG A 460 -21.34 -9.82 2.21
N ASP A 461 -22.48 -9.60 1.58
CA ASP A 461 -23.54 -10.59 1.45
C ASP A 461 -24.10 -10.64 0.04
N LEU A 462 -24.73 -11.75 -0.33
CA LEU A 462 -25.22 -12.03 -1.67
C LEU A 462 -26.73 -12.18 -1.70
N ILE A 463 -27.37 -11.50 -2.63
CA ILE A 463 -28.78 -11.66 -2.97
C ILE A 463 -28.87 -12.12 -4.42
N GLU A 464 -29.62 -13.19 -4.67
CA GLU A 464 -29.81 -13.75 -5.99
C GLU A 464 -31.17 -13.35 -6.56
N LEU A 465 -31.16 -12.73 -7.74
CA LEU A 465 -32.36 -12.52 -8.55
C LEU A 465 -32.31 -13.49 -9.74
N THR A 466 -33.13 -14.52 -9.65
CA THR A 466 -33.17 -15.55 -10.69
C THR A 466 -34.48 -15.52 -11.46
N TYR A 467 -34.42 -15.79 -12.73
CA TYR A 467 -35.58 -16.02 -13.56
C TYR A 467 -35.41 -17.28 -14.40
N LEU A 468 -36.54 -17.88 -14.75
CA LEU A 468 -36.56 -19.14 -15.45
C LEU A 468 -36.60 -18.93 -16.96
N THR A 469 -36.00 -19.89 -17.67
CA THR A 469 -36.06 -19.95 -19.12
C THR A 469 -36.90 -21.11 -19.62
N ASP A 470 -37.46 -21.95 -18.72
CA ASP A 470 -38.39 -23.01 -19.10
C ASP A 470 -39.85 -22.47 -19.17
N ASN A 471 -40.85 -23.33 -19.24
CA ASN A 471 -42.25 -23.04 -19.58
C ASN A 471 -42.92 -21.83 -18.87
N GLU A 472 -42.25 -21.19 -17.90
CA GLU A 472 -42.70 -20.00 -17.19
C GLU A 472 -41.87 -18.74 -17.58
N GLY A 473 -40.80 -18.88 -18.42
CA GLY A 473 -39.91 -17.80 -18.80
C GLY A 473 -40.29 -17.10 -20.11
N ASN A 474 -39.50 -16.07 -20.51
CA ASN A 474 -39.67 -15.44 -21.82
C ASN A 474 -39.37 -16.45 -22.96
N PRO A 475 -40.37 -16.90 -23.71
CA PRO A 475 -40.18 -17.98 -24.68
C PRO A 475 -39.22 -17.60 -25.81
N TYR A 476 -39.06 -16.31 -26.08
CA TYR A 476 -38.18 -15.83 -27.16
C TYR A 476 -36.71 -15.78 -26.64
N GLU A 477 -36.48 -15.48 -25.40
CA GLU A 477 -35.13 -15.52 -24.79
C GLU A 477 -34.64 -16.96 -24.75
N GLN A 478 -35.46 -17.89 -24.21
CA GLN A 478 -35.11 -19.29 -24.14
C GLN A 478 -34.81 -19.91 -25.50
N LEU A 479 -35.68 -19.61 -26.52
CA LEU A 479 -35.47 -20.11 -27.90
C LEU A 479 -34.17 -19.53 -28.46
N SER A 480 -33.89 -18.25 -28.24
CA SER A 480 -32.68 -17.60 -28.69
C SER A 480 -31.44 -18.21 -28.03
N TYR A 481 -31.48 -18.52 -26.71
CA TYR A 481 -30.41 -19.20 -25.99
C TYR A 481 -30.16 -20.62 -26.54
N ASN A 482 -31.21 -21.41 -26.72
CA ASN A 482 -31.06 -22.79 -27.19
C ASN A 482 -30.44 -22.86 -28.58
N VAL A 483 -30.87 -21.99 -29.49
CA VAL A 483 -30.32 -21.91 -30.86
C VAL A 483 -28.88 -21.40 -30.84
N PHE A 484 -28.59 -20.43 -29.99
CA PHE A 484 -27.26 -19.86 -29.85
C PHE A 484 -26.30 -20.87 -29.21
N ALA A 485 -26.70 -21.56 -28.14
CA ALA A 485 -25.90 -22.61 -27.49
C ALA A 485 -25.59 -23.75 -28.51
N HIS A 486 -26.59 -24.17 -29.33
CA HIS A 486 -26.34 -25.17 -30.36
C HIS A 486 -25.33 -24.69 -31.42
N TRP A 487 -25.38 -23.43 -31.78
CA TRP A 487 -24.42 -22.84 -32.74
C TRP A 487 -23.01 -22.83 -32.13
N ILE A 488 -22.86 -22.50 -30.84
CA ILE A 488 -21.57 -22.53 -30.11
C ILE A 488 -21.02 -23.95 -30.11
N ILE A 489 -21.82 -24.94 -29.66
CA ILE A 489 -21.36 -26.35 -29.55
C ILE A 489 -20.88 -26.84 -30.92
N LYS A 490 -21.66 -26.62 -31.98
CA LYS A 490 -21.30 -27.01 -33.34
C LYS A 490 -20.04 -26.32 -33.84
N GLY A 491 -19.85 -25.05 -33.48
CA GLY A 491 -18.69 -24.25 -33.85
C GLY A 491 -17.41 -24.72 -33.16
N LEU A 492 -17.52 -25.11 -31.86
CA LEU A 492 -16.42 -25.69 -31.09
C LEU A 492 -16.04 -27.08 -31.61
N GLU A 493 -17.01 -28.00 -31.84
CA GLU A 493 -16.78 -29.33 -32.41
C GLU A 493 -16.10 -29.30 -33.78
N SER A 494 -16.41 -28.28 -34.60
CA SER A 494 -15.80 -28.09 -35.91
C SER A 494 -14.49 -27.32 -35.90
N GLY A 495 -14.07 -26.78 -34.76
CA GLY A 495 -12.87 -25.96 -34.62
C GLY A 495 -12.93 -24.62 -35.38
N ILE A 496 -14.14 -24.12 -35.68
CA ILE A 496 -14.36 -22.86 -36.41
C ILE A 496 -14.41 -21.65 -35.45
N LEU A 497 -14.90 -21.85 -34.22
CA LEU A 497 -15.06 -20.81 -33.23
C LEU A 497 -13.95 -20.89 -32.17
N ASP A 498 -13.41 -19.74 -31.82
CA ASP A 498 -12.51 -19.54 -30.71
C ASP A 498 -13.28 -19.03 -29.48
N VAL A 499 -12.99 -19.58 -28.31
CA VAL A 499 -13.72 -19.22 -27.08
C VAL A 499 -13.49 -17.77 -26.69
N GLU A 500 -12.26 -17.28 -26.76
CA GLU A 500 -11.90 -15.93 -26.32
C GLU A 500 -12.30 -14.86 -27.32
N LEU A 501 -12.07 -15.12 -28.62
CA LEU A 501 -12.29 -14.14 -29.68
C LEU A 501 -13.72 -14.09 -30.17
N ASP A 502 -14.40 -15.24 -30.26
CA ASP A 502 -15.72 -15.35 -30.87
C ASP A 502 -16.85 -15.53 -29.86
N ILE A 503 -16.68 -16.46 -28.90
CA ILE A 503 -17.76 -16.91 -28.00
C ILE A 503 -17.93 -15.97 -26.82
N LYS A 504 -16.86 -15.66 -26.10
CA LYS A 504 -16.89 -14.80 -24.91
C LYS A 504 -17.56 -13.43 -25.17
N PRO A 505 -17.24 -12.69 -26.23
CA PRO A 505 -17.88 -11.41 -26.52
C PRO A 505 -19.38 -11.52 -26.83
N LEU A 506 -19.81 -12.64 -27.37
CA LEU A 506 -21.21 -12.89 -27.70
C LEU A 506 -22.00 -13.33 -26.46
N LEU A 507 -21.49 -14.29 -25.69
CA LEU A 507 -22.13 -14.74 -24.44
C LEU A 507 -22.31 -13.63 -23.42
N SER A 508 -21.25 -12.83 -23.23
CA SER A 508 -21.32 -11.71 -22.29
C SER A 508 -22.40 -10.69 -22.65
N ARG A 509 -22.63 -10.47 -23.94
CA ARG A 509 -23.70 -9.58 -24.41
C ARG A 509 -25.07 -10.23 -24.37
N PHE A 510 -25.15 -11.54 -24.62
CA PHE A 510 -26.40 -12.29 -24.50
C PHE A 510 -27.01 -12.13 -23.12
N PHE A 511 -26.20 -12.35 -22.09
CA PHE A 511 -26.60 -12.24 -20.68
C PHE A 511 -26.64 -10.80 -20.15
N SER A 512 -26.50 -9.80 -21.00
CA SER A 512 -26.74 -8.40 -20.64
C SER A 512 -28.09 -7.91 -21.15
N SER A 513 -28.29 -7.93 -22.47
CA SER A 513 -29.57 -7.58 -23.07
C SER A 513 -29.65 -7.99 -24.55
N PRO A 514 -30.87 -8.16 -25.13
CA PRO A 514 -31.02 -8.47 -26.55
C PRO A 514 -30.50 -7.34 -27.45
N TRP A 515 -30.48 -6.08 -27.00
CA TRP A 515 -29.91 -4.96 -27.78
C TRP A 515 -28.39 -5.07 -27.90
N ALA A 516 -27.71 -5.35 -26.80
CA ALA A 516 -26.26 -5.54 -26.78
C ALA A 516 -25.86 -6.76 -27.64
N PHE A 517 -26.60 -7.85 -27.50
CA PHE A 517 -26.34 -9.08 -28.25
C PHE A 517 -26.61 -8.93 -29.75
N TYR A 518 -27.75 -8.36 -30.14
CA TYR A 518 -28.13 -8.18 -31.54
C TYR A 518 -27.14 -7.33 -32.35
N LYS A 519 -26.60 -6.29 -31.72
CA LYS A 519 -25.58 -5.44 -32.33
C LYS A 519 -24.32 -6.23 -32.67
N GLN A 520 -23.86 -7.10 -31.78
CA GLN A 520 -22.68 -7.93 -31.98
C GLN A 520 -22.96 -9.08 -32.96
N ALA A 521 -24.10 -9.74 -32.79
CA ALA A 521 -24.51 -10.87 -33.62
C ALA A 521 -24.61 -10.52 -35.14
N LYS A 522 -25.00 -9.28 -35.44
CA LYS A 522 -24.99 -8.77 -36.82
C LYS A 522 -23.59 -8.69 -37.45
N SER A 523 -22.57 -8.47 -36.67
CA SER A 523 -21.18 -8.41 -37.16
C SER A 523 -20.49 -9.78 -37.18
N SER A 524 -21.10 -10.78 -36.56
CA SER A 524 -20.61 -12.17 -36.52
C SER A 524 -21.27 -12.99 -37.66
N LYS A 525 -20.65 -14.10 -38.05
CA LYS A 525 -21.11 -14.98 -39.10
C LYS A 525 -22.28 -15.90 -38.68
N MET A 526 -23.29 -15.34 -37.96
CA MET A 526 -24.46 -16.10 -37.51
C MET A 526 -25.49 -16.33 -38.65
N ASP A 527 -26.15 -17.48 -38.56
CA ASP A 527 -27.24 -17.80 -39.50
C ASP A 527 -28.41 -16.85 -39.35
N GLY A 528 -29.09 -16.55 -40.48
CA GLY A 528 -30.25 -15.65 -40.49
C GLY A 528 -31.39 -16.11 -39.57
N SER A 529 -31.55 -17.40 -39.35
CA SER A 529 -32.56 -17.97 -38.45
C SER A 529 -32.29 -17.61 -36.97
N ILE A 530 -31.01 -17.51 -36.56
CA ILE A 530 -30.63 -17.06 -35.23
C ILE A 530 -30.98 -15.59 -35.04
N LEU A 531 -30.61 -14.77 -36.03
CA LEU A 531 -30.91 -13.31 -36.04
C LEU A 531 -32.42 -13.02 -36.02
N ASP A 532 -33.25 -13.87 -36.61
CA ASP A 532 -34.70 -13.72 -36.55
C ASP A 532 -35.29 -14.02 -35.19
N ASN A 533 -34.76 -15.03 -34.47
CA ASN A 533 -35.15 -15.31 -33.09
C ASN A 533 -34.73 -14.19 -32.13
N ILE A 534 -33.50 -13.69 -32.29
CA ILE A 534 -33.01 -12.55 -31.49
C ILE A 534 -33.87 -11.30 -31.74
N ARG A 535 -34.34 -11.08 -32.99
CA ARG A 535 -35.22 -9.94 -33.30
C ARG A 535 -36.57 -10.07 -32.57
N LYS A 536 -37.15 -11.26 -32.52
CA LYS A 536 -38.38 -11.49 -31.77
C LYS A 536 -38.20 -11.28 -30.27
N TRP A 537 -37.09 -11.73 -29.71
CA TRP A 537 -36.74 -11.45 -28.30
C TRP A 537 -36.58 -9.95 -28.08
N LEU A 538 -35.90 -9.25 -28.96
CA LEU A 538 -35.74 -7.79 -28.87
C LEU A 538 -37.10 -7.05 -28.97
N GLU A 539 -38.03 -7.48 -29.86
CA GLU A 539 -39.35 -6.93 -29.95
C GLU A 539 -40.17 -7.19 -28.68
N SER A 540 -40.06 -8.37 -28.10
CA SER A 540 -40.70 -8.68 -26.82
C SER A 540 -40.18 -7.82 -25.68
N GLU A 541 -38.86 -7.64 -25.57
CA GLU A 541 -38.27 -6.79 -24.53
C GLU A 541 -38.55 -5.29 -24.79
N GLN A 542 -38.67 -4.86 -26.04
CA GLN A 542 -39.11 -3.49 -26.34
C GLN A 542 -40.55 -3.25 -25.87
N PHE A 543 -41.42 -4.25 -26.01
CA PHE A 543 -42.79 -4.19 -25.48
C PHE A 543 -42.76 -4.03 -23.95
N ASN A 544 -41.92 -4.80 -23.25
CA ASN A 544 -41.74 -4.69 -21.79
C ASN A 544 -41.30 -3.28 -21.38
N VAL A 545 -40.33 -2.69 -22.08
CA VAL A 545 -39.87 -1.32 -21.79
C VAL A 545 -41.00 -0.29 -22.05
N ASP A 546 -41.81 -0.50 -23.11
CA ASP A 546 -42.87 0.44 -23.46
C ASP A 546 -44.05 0.41 -22.48
N HIS A 547 -44.36 -0.76 -21.90
CA HIS A 547 -45.48 -1.01 -21.00
C HIS A 547 -45.04 -1.30 -19.57
N ILE A 548 -43.85 -0.90 -19.13
CA ILE A 548 -43.28 -1.29 -17.84
C ILE A 548 -44.17 -0.93 -16.68
N ASN A 549 -44.82 0.21 -16.65
CA ASN A 549 -45.75 0.62 -15.60
C ASN A 549 -46.98 -0.27 -15.56
N ASP A 550 -47.57 -0.60 -16.74
CA ASP A 550 -48.76 -1.48 -16.82
C ASP A 550 -48.42 -2.90 -16.34
N ILE A 551 -47.16 -3.36 -16.58
CA ILE A 551 -46.65 -4.66 -16.13
C ILE A 551 -46.51 -4.70 -14.61
N LEU A 552 -45.96 -3.65 -14.02
CA LEU A 552 -45.82 -3.55 -12.56
C LEU A 552 -47.15 -3.42 -11.84
N ASP A 553 -48.15 -2.72 -12.46
CA ASP A 553 -49.46 -2.50 -11.89
C ASP A 553 -50.35 -3.76 -11.91
N ASP A 554 -50.20 -4.63 -12.95
CA ASP A 554 -51.03 -5.83 -13.14
C ASP A 554 -50.17 -7.06 -13.52
N PRO A 555 -49.42 -7.63 -12.57
CA PRO A 555 -48.51 -8.76 -12.80
C PRO A 555 -49.19 -9.98 -13.41
N ASP A 556 -50.40 -10.29 -13.00
CA ASP A 556 -51.15 -11.47 -13.47
C ASP A 556 -51.51 -11.41 -14.93
N LYS A 557 -51.80 -10.21 -15.41
CA LYS A 557 -52.12 -9.97 -16.84
C LYS A 557 -50.91 -10.08 -17.75
N TYR A 558 -49.74 -9.77 -17.24
CA TYR A 558 -48.47 -9.73 -17.98
C TYR A 558 -47.46 -10.79 -17.47
N ALA A 559 -47.92 -11.95 -17.06
CA ALA A 559 -47.10 -13.00 -16.46
C ALA A 559 -45.87 -13.37 -17.31
N ASP A 560 -46.03 -13.47 -18.67
CA ASP A 560 -44.92 -13.77 -19.59
C ASP A 560 -43.83 -12.67 -19.58
N SER A 561 -44.18 -11.44 -19.23
CA SER A 561 -43.25 -10.30 -19.17
C SER A 561 -42.42 -10.30 -17.90
N TYR A 562 -42.91 -10.91 -16.83
CA TYR A 562 -42.16 -10.99 -15.56
C TYR A 562 -40.93 -11.89 -15.59
N ALA A 563 -40.80 -12.73 -16.60
CA ALA A 563 -39.63 -13.55 -16.84
C ALA A 563 -38.51 -12.84 -17.63
N SER A 564 -38.55 -11.53 -17.69
CA SER A 564 -37.53 -10.70 -18.34
C SER A 564 -36.55 -10.16 -17.31
N ARG A 565 -35.26 -10.18 -17.63
CA ARG A 565 -34.18 -9.60 -16.80
C ARG A 565 -34.47 -8.16 -16.41
N LEU A 566 -34.88 -7.35 -17.39
CA LEU A 566 -35.21 -5.94 -17.18
C LEU A 566 -36.39 -5.78 -16.18
N VAL A 567 -37.47 -6.52 -16.39
CA VAL A 567 -38.67 -6.42 -15.53
C VAL A 567 -38.36 -6.85 -14.11
N ILE A 568 -37.65 -7.97 -13.92
CA ILE A 568 -37.25 -8.45 -12.59
C ILE A 568 -36.41 -7.43 -11.82
N VAL A 569 -35.43 -6.81 -12.48
CA VAL A 569 -34.60 -5.77 -11.86
C VAL A 569 -35.44 -4.54 -11.49
N ILE A 570 -36.29 -4.07 -12.41
CA ILE A 570 -37.11 -2.88 -12.14
C ILE A 570 -38.16 -3.18 -11.04
N ASN A 571 -38.74 -4.37 -11.05
CA ASN A 571 -39.68 -4.79 -9.99
C ASN A 571 -39.00 -4.88 -8.62
N ALA A 572 -37.80 -5.46 -8.57
CA ALA A 572 -37.04 -5.51 -7.32
C ALA A 572 -36.72 -4.10 -6.78
N LEU A 573 -36.39 -3.13 -7.64
CA LEU A 573 -36.22 -1.74 -7.25
C LEU A 573 -37.48 -1.05 -6.78
N TYR A 574 -38.63 -1.46 -7.34
CA TYR A 574 -39.93 -0.88 -7.05
C TYR A 574 -40.52 -1.43 -5.74
N ASP A 575 -40.43 -2.74 -5.49
CA ASP A 575 -41.03 -3.43 -4.35
C ASP A 575 -40.05 -3.81 -3.25
N ASP A 576 -38.98 -4.58 -3.60
CA ASP A 576 -38.08 -5.17 -2.59
C ASP A 576 -37.12 -4.17 -1.98
N PHE A 577 -36.68 -3.20 -2.79
CA PHE A 577 -35.65 -2.23 -2.41
C PHE A 577 -36.17 -0.77 -2.49
N TYR A 578 -37.46 -0.54 -2.21
CA TYR A 578 -38.14 0.74 -2.43
C TYR A 578 -37.55 1.93 -1.68
N ASP A 579 -36.90 1.70 -0.52
CA ASP A 579 -36.29 2.71 0.35
C ASP A 579 -34.75 2.62 0.39
N GLN A 580 -34.16 1.75 -0.42
CA GLN A 580 -32.72 1.48 -0.39
C GLN A 580 -31.96 2.32 -1.40
N LYS A 581 -30.72 2.68 -1.03
CA LYS A 581 -29.78 3.36 -1.92
C LYS A 581 -28.95 2.35 -2.69
N ILE A 582 -29.06 2.35 -4.03
CA ILE A 582 -28.64 1.24 -4.91
C ILE A 582 -27.83 1.74 -6.08
N VAL A 583 -26.79 1.01 -6.44
CA VAL A 583 -26.01 1.22 -7.66
C VAL A 583 -26.17 0.03 -8.59
N LEU A 584 -26.62 0.26 -9.81
CA LEU A 584 -26.74 -0.74 -10.86
C LEU A 584 -25.54 -0.64 -11.83
N PHE A 585 -24.97 -1.77 -12.19
CA PHE A 585 -23.86 -1.85 -13.14
C PHE A 585 -24.20 -2.70 -14.34
N THR A 586 -23.84 -2.19 -15.53
CA THR A 586 -23.80 -2.96 -16.78
C THR A 586 -22.49 -2.70 -17.53
N ASN A 587 -22.03 -3.65 -18.30
CA ASN A 587 -20.83 -3.49 -19.14
C ASN A 587 -21.13 -2.83 -20.52
N TYR A 588 -22.41 -2.67 -20.89
CA TYR A 588 -22.80 -2.34 -22.27
C TYR A 588 -23.64 -1.09 -22.35
N ALA A 589 -23.25 -0.18 -23.24
CA ALA A 589 -23.95 1.07 -23.48
C ALA A 589 -25.41 0.86 -23.97
N GLU A 590 -25.64 -0.20 -24.78
CA GLU A 590 -26.98 -0.53 -25.25
C GLU A 590 -27.91 -0.94 -24.11
N THR A 591 -27.40 -1.71 -23.15
CA THR A 591 -28.13 -2.09 -21.94
C THR A 591 -28.35 -0.88 -21.03
N PHE A 592 -27.35 -0.04 -20.85
CA PHE A 592 -27.46 1.21 -20.09
C PHE A 592 -28.57 2.11 -20.64
N ASP A 593 -28.63 2.33 -21.97
CA ASP A 593 -29.63 3.19 -22.61
C ASP A 593 -31.06 2.66 -22.40
N VAL A 594 -31.26 1.35 -22.42
CA VAL A 594 -32.56 0.72 -22.20
C VAL A 594 -33.01 0.81 -20.76
N TYR A 595 -32.12 0.46 -19.81
CA TYR A 595 -32.41 0.61 -18.38
C TYR A 595 -32.67 2.07 -18.00
N ARG A 596 -31.92 3.02 -18.57
CA ARG A 596 -32.17 4.45 -18.40
C ARG A 596 -33.59 4.82 -18.80
N LYS A 597 -34.08 4.33 -19.95
CA LYS A 597 -35.45 4.58 -20.41
C LYS A 597 -36.49 3.97 -19.49
N ALA A 598 -36.28 2.74 -19.03
CA ALA A 598 -37.20 2.07 -18.14
C ALA A 598 -37.27 2.76 -16.77
N LEU A 599 -36.09 3.09 -16.18
CA LEU A 599 -36.01 3.79 -14.90
C LEU A 599 -36.69 5.16 -14.94
N THR A 600 -36.49 5.95 -15.98
CA THR A 600 -37.15 7.27 -16.12
C THR A 600 -38.66 7.20 -16.37
N LYS A 601 -39.21 6.03 -16.76
CA LYS A 601 -40.66 5.82 -16.85
C LYS A 601 -41.29 5.46 -15.50
N VAL A 602 -40.58 4.68 -14.68
CA VAL A 602 -41.09 4.12 -13.43
C VAL A 602 -40.87 5.03 -12.25
N PHE A 603 -39.69 5.64 -12.16
CA PHE A 603 -39.26 6.43 -11.01
C PHE A 603 -39.23 7.93 -11.32
N PRO A 604 -39.54 8.79 -10.33
CA PRO A 604 -39.37 10.24 -10.44
C PRO A 604 -37.93 10.63 -10.78
N GLU A 605 -37.76 11.77 -11.46
CA GLU A 605 -36.44 12.26 -11.89
C GLU A 605 -35.50 12.52 -10.70
N GLU A 606 -36.04 12.93 -9.57
CA GLU A 606 -35.30 13.14 -8.33
C GLU A 606 -34.71 11.86 -7.74
N GLU A 607 -35.33 10.69 -7.97
CA GLU A 607 -34.88 9.42 -7.40
C GLU A 607 -33.75 8.76 -8.19
N VAL A 608 -33.57 9.11 -9.47
CA VAL A 608 -32.63 8.44 -10.37
C VAL A 608 -31.47 9.32 -10.80
N SER A 609 -30.31 8.72 -10.92
CA SER A 609 -29.08 9.33 -11.43
C SER A 609 -28.38 8.38 -12.40
N PHE A 610 -27.59 8.95 -13.31
CA PHE A 610 -26.98 8.20 -14.39
C PHE A 610 -25.48 8.51 -14.49
N PHE A 611 -24.69 7.50 -14.77
CA PHE A 611 -23.24 7.60 -14.94
C PHE A 611 -22.83 6.75 -16.16
N GLY A 612 -22.69 7.34 -17.31
CA GLY A 612 -22.40 6.61 -18.55
C GLY A 612 -21.45 7.38 -19.47
N ALA A 613 -20.67 6.64 -20.26
CA ALA A 613 -19.67 7.16 -21.18
C ALA A 613 -20.24 8.11 -22.25
N SER A 614 -21.54 8.03 -22.54
CA SER A 614 -22.23 8.90 -23.49
C SER A 614 -22.58 10.28 -22.93
N MET A 615 -22.39 10.50 -21.62
CA MET A 615 -22.73 11.72 -20.92
C MET A 615 -21.54 12.68 -20.87
N SER A 616 -21.82 13.98 -20.75
CA SER A 616 -20.78 14.98 -20.54
C SER A 616 -20.19 14.87 -19.13
N THR A 617 -18.95 15.32 -18.95
CA THR A 617 -18.29 15.31 -17.64
C THR A 617 -19.08 16.10 -16.59
N GLU A 618 -19.68 17.22 -16.98
CA GLU A 618 -20.51 18.07 -16.10
C GLU A 618 -21.78 17.33 -15.64
N GLU A 619 -22.44 16.61 -16.53
CA GLU A 619 -23.62 15.80 -16.19
C GLU A 619 -23.25 14.66 -15.24
N ILE A 620 -22.15 13.97 -15.52
CA ILE A 620 -21.63 12.89 -14.66
C ILE A 620 -21.36 13.42 -13.24
N GLU A 621 -20.67 14.54 -13.11
CA GLU A 621 -20.36 15.16 -11.82
C GLU A 621 -21.63 15.56 -11.05
N LEU A 622 -22.59 16.16 -11.75
CA LEU A 622 -23.85 16.56 -11.13
C LEU A 622 -24.65 15.34 -10.63
N ASN A 623 -24.76 14.30 -11.44
CA ASN A 623 -25.46 13.07 -11.08
C ASN A 623 -24.78 12.35 -9.91
N ALA A 624 -23.45 12.23 -9.92
CA ALA A 624 -22.69 11.64 -8.83
C ALA A 624 -22.86 12.45 -7.53
N TYR A 625 -22.81 13.77 -7.60
CA TYR A 625 -23.03 14.64 -6.45
C TYR A 625 -24.45 14.50 -5.87
N ARG A 626 -25.48 14.50 -6.75
CA ARG A 626 -26.88 14.26 -6.33
C ARG A 626 -27.04 12.94 -5.58
N PHE A 627 -26.52 11.86 -6.16
CA PHE A 627 -26.57 10.54 -5.55
C PHE A 627 -25.86 10.47 -4.19
N GLN A 628 -24.72 11.14 -4.04
CA GLN A 628 -23.95 11.13 -2.79
C GLN A 628 -24.58 11.98 -1.68
N THR A 629 -25.25 13.07 -2.02
CA THR A 629 -25.65 14.11 -1.05
C THR A 629 -27.14 14.24 -0.81
N GLN A 630 -27.99 13.74 -1.72
CA GLN A 630 -29.46 13.82 -1.62
C GLN A 630 -30.04 12.45 -1.28
N ASP A 631 -30.80 12.37 -0.21
CA ASP A 631 -31.40 11.12 0.24
C ASP A 631 -32.49 10.62 -0.72
N GLU A 632 -33.20 11.53 -1.37
CA GLU A 632 -34.22 11.22 -2.35
C GLU A 632 -33.64 10.51 -3.58
N CYS A 633 -32.38 10.85 -3.96
CA CYS A 633 -31.72 10.22 -5.09
C CYS A 633 -31.13 8.87 -4.69
N ARG A 634 -31.90 7.79 -4.89
CA ARG A 634 -31.62 6.46 -4.37
C ARG A 634 -31.13 5.44 -5.40
N ILE A 635 -31.32 5.69 -6.69
CA ILE A 635 -30.94 4.77 -7.76
C ILE A 635 -29.86 5.42 -8.64
N MET A 636 -28.72 4.76 -8.75
CA MET A 636 -27.63 5.16 -9.67
C MET A 636 -27.42 4.05 -10.71
N LEU A 637 -27.60 4.34 -11.97
CA LEU A 637 -27.24 3.44 -13.07
C LEU A 637 -25.89 3.80 -13.64
N CYS A 638 -24.98 2.83 -13.69
CA CYS A 638 -23.62 2.97 -14.21
C CYS A 638 -23.37 2.04 -15.39
N ASP A 639 -22.65 2.51 -16.40
CA ASP A 639 -22.01 1.64 -17.38
C ASP A 639 -20.59 1.24 -16.92
N SER A 640 -19.79 0.61 -17.79
CA SER A 640 -18.43 0.19 -17.49
C SER A 640 -17.52 1.32 -16.97
N THR A 641 -17.78 2.58 -17.33
CA THR A 641 -17.01 3.73 -16.86
C THR A 641 -17.29 4.08 -15.39
N GLY A 642 -18.50 3.80 -14.89
CA GLY A 642 -18.85 3.98 -13.48
C GLY A 642 -18.16 3.00 -12.53
N GLY A 643 -17.61 1.90 -13.08
CA GLY A 643 -16.77 0.96 -12.32
C GLY A 643 -15.39 1.51 -11.96
N GLU A 644 -15.00 2.70 -12.45
CA GLU A 644 -13.66 3.26 -12.23
C GLU A 644 -13.69 4.53 -11.37
N GLY A 645 -12.93 4.51 -10.27
CA GLY A 645 -12.52 5.70 -9.53
C GLY A 645 -13.55 6.40 -8.65
N ARG A 646 -14.83 6.20 -8.82
CA ARG A 646 -15.86 6.88 -8.01
C ARG A 646 -16.15 6.18 -6.70
N ASN A 647 -16.58 6.95 -5.72
CA ASN A 647 -16.97 6.48 -4.41
C ASN A 647 -18.49 6.48 -4.27
N PHE A 648 -19.07 5.31 -4.03
CA PHE A 648 -20.51 5.12 -3.81
C PHE A 648 -20.80 4.47 -2.44
N GLN A 649 -19.94 4.70 -1.45
CA GLN A 649 -20.10 4.17 -0.09
C GLN A 649 -21.39 4.62 0.63
N CYS A 650 -22.11 5.60 0.07
CA CYS A 650 -23.44 5.99 0.52
C CYS A 650 -24.51 4.95 0.19
N ALA A 651 -24.25 3.99 -0.72
CA ALA A 651 -25.17 2.93 -1.09
C ALA A 651 -24.82 1.62 -0.36
N ASP A 652 -25.84 0.80 -0.11
CA ASP A 652 -25.72 -0.50 0.56
C ASP A 652 -25.84 -1.66 -0.41
N TYR A 653 -26.47 -1.45 -1.56
CA TYR A 653 -26.76 -2.46 -2.57
C TYR A 653 -26.07 -2.15 -3.88
N ILE A 654 -25.48 -3.20 -4.46
CA ILE A 654 -24.93 -3.18 -5.81
C ILE A 654 -25.64 -4.24 -6.66
N VAL A 655 -26.26 -3.84 -7.75
CA VAL A 655 -26.93 -4.75 -8.69
C VAL A 655 -26.04 -4.99 -9.91
N HIS A 656 -25.64 -6.24 -10.10
CA HIS A 656 -24.95 -6.68 -11.30
C HIS A 656 -25.98 -7.09 -12.36
N ILE A 657 -26.33 -6.16 -13.27
CA ILE A 657 -27.26 -6.43 -14.38
C ILE A 657 -26.69 -7.52 -15.29
N ASP A 658 -25.39 -7.48 -15.51
CA ASP A 658 -24.60 -8.49 -16.19
C ASP A 658 -23.34 -8.83 -15.39
N LEU A 659 -22.92 -10.09 -15.42
CA LEU A 659 -21.69 -10.55 -14.77
C LEU A 659 -20.50 -10.35 -15.71
N PRO A 660 -19.46 -9.61 -15.28
CA PRO A 660 -18.17 -9.64 -15.96
C PRO A 660 -17.55 -11.03 -15.91
N TRP A 661 -16.83 -11.43 -16.93
CA TRP A 661 -16.03 -12.67 -16.93
C TRP A 661 -14.73 -12.53 -16.14
N ASP A 662 -14.32 -11.30 -15.90
CA ASP A 662 -13.15 -10.97 -15.12
C ASP A 662 -13.57 -10.73 -13.66
N ALA A 663 -13.12 -11.61 -12.78
CA ALA A 663 -13.38 -11.51 -11.34
C ALA A 663 -12.86 -10.18 -10.75
N SER A 664 -11.78 -9.62 -11.31
CA SER A 664 -11.27 -8.32 -10.86
C SER A 664 -12.25 -7.17 -11.14
N ALA A 665 -13.01 -7.26 -12.22
CA ALA A 665 -14.04 -6.26 -12.52
C ALA A 665 -15.21 -6.33 -11.52
N ILE A 666 -15.58 -7.53 -11.05
CA ILE A 666 -16.58 -7.70 -9.98
C ILE A 666 -16.06 -7.08 -8.69
N GLU A 667 -14.81 -7.39 -8.30
CA GLU A 667 -14.17 -6.84 -7.11
C GLU A 667 -14.10 -5.31 -7.16
N GLN A 668 -13.77 -4.74 -8.32
CA GLN A 668 -13.75 -3.29 -8.51
C GLN A 668 -15.13 -2.67 -8.34
N ARG A 669 -16.19 -3.30 -8.85
CA ARG A 669 -17.57 -2.82 -8.68
C ARG A 669 -17.97 -2.83 -7.20
N ILE A 670 -17.76 -3.95 -6.49
CA ILE A 670 -18.06 -4.07 -5.05
C ILE A 670 -17.24 -3.05 -4.25
N GLY A 671 -15.96 -2.88 -4.56
CA GLY A 671 -15.06 -1.93 -3.93
C GLY A 671 -15.42 -0.46 -4.14
N ARG A 672 -16.47 -0.11 -4.91
CA ARG A 672 -17.04 1.24 -4.96
C ARG A 672 -17.90 1.56 -3.74
N LEU A 673 -18.56 0.55 -3.18
CA LEU A 673 -19.41 0.66 -1.99
C LEU A 673 -18.63 0.28 -0.74
N ASP A 674 -17.83 -0.77 -0.83
CA ASP A 674 -17.06 -1.38 0.24
C ASP A 674 -15.69 -0.69 0.37
N ARG A 675 -15.66 0.43 1.12
CA ARG A 675 -14.48 1.27 1.34
C ARG A 675 -14.29 1.62 2.80
N LEU A 676 -13.05 1.93 3.16
CA LEU A 676 -12.76 2.64 4.40
C LEU A 676 -13.52 3.97 4.46
N GLU A 677 -13.80 4.46 5.65
CA GLU A 677 -14.64 5.65 5.90
C GLU A 677 -16.14 5.45 5.60
N ARG A 678 -16.62 4.21 5.31
CA ARG A 678 -18.04 3.91 5.23
C ARG A 678 -18.68 4.11 6.60
N ASP A 679 -19.92 4.59 6.60
CA ASP A 679 -20.72 4.67 7.82
C ASP A 679 -21.02 3.26 8.35
N MET A 680 -20.40 2.90 9.47
CA MET A 680 -20.51 1.57 10.09
C MET A 680 -21.85 1.34 10.80
N SER A 681 -22.78 2.31 10.81
CA SER A 681 -24.18 2.03 11.10
C SER A 681 -24.83 1.13 10.06
N ARG A 682 -24.20 0.98 8.88
CA ARG A 682 -24.58 0.14 7.74
C ARG A 682 -23.44 -0.83 7.42
N PRO A 683 -23.27 -1.89 8.22
CA PRO A 683 -22.05 -2.69 8.22
C PRO A 683 -21.99 -3.73 7.08
N VAL A 684 -23.01 -3.82 6.23
CA VAL A 684 -23.10 -4.84 5.16
C VAL A 684 -23.20 -4.18 3.80
N VAL A 685 -22.50 -4.72 2.81
CA VAL A 685 -22.68 -4.42 1.39
C VAL A 685 -23.29 -5.64 0.70
N TYR A 686 -24.45 -5.46 0.10
CA TYR A 686 -25.18 -6.51 -0.59
C TYR A 686 -24.89 -6.51 -2.08
N SER A 687 -24.36 -7.63 -2.60
CA SER A 687 -24.25 -7.86 -4.03
C SER A 687 -25.49 -8.56 -4.54
N VAL A 688 -26.27 -7.87 -5.36
CA VAL A 688 -27.45 -8.42 -6.01
C VAL A 688 -27.04 -8.89 -7.42
N VAL A 689 -27.08 -10.20 -7.66
CA VAL A 689 -26.70 -10.78 -8.95
C VAL A 689 -27.92 -11.31 -9.67
N VAL A 690 -28.07 -10.86 -10.91
CA VAL A 690 -29.16 -11.32 -11.80
C VAL A 690 -28.62 -12.39 -12.71
N HIS A 691 -29.22 -13.57 -12.70
CA HIS A 691 -28.82 -14.66 -13.58
C HIS A 691 -29.98 -15.56 -14.01
N THR A 692 -29.81 -16.21 -15.16
CA THR A 692 -30.78 -17.08 -15.78
C THR A 692 -30.50 -18.52 -15.43
N LYS A 693 -31.47 -19.27 -14.91
CA LYS A 693 -31.33 -20.69 -14.58
C LYS A 693 -31.17 -21.57 -15.82
N ASP A 694 -30.53 -22.72 -15.65
CA ASP A 694 -30.29 -23.74 -16.67
C ASP A 694 -29.50 -23.23 -17.89
N THR A 695 -28.68 -22.18 -17.68
CA THR A 695 -27.84 -21.58 -18.72
C THR A 695 -26.37 -21.57 -18.31
N PHE A 696 -25.49 -21.19 -19.25
CA PHE A 696 -24.08 -20.94 -18.98
C PHE A 696 -23.86 -19.83 -17.94
N GLU A 697 -24.78 -18.86 -17.85
CA GLU A 697 -24.68 -17.79 -16.85
C GLU A 697 -24.79 -18.30 -15.43
N GLU A 698 -25.68 -19.28 -15.18
CA GLU A 698 -25.78 -19.93 -13.86
C GLU A 698 -24.47 -20.67 -13.52
N ALA A 699 -23.87 -21.35 -14.48
CA ALA A 699 -22.59 -22.02 -14.30
C ALA A 699 -21.48 -21.00 -13.95
N LEU A 700 -21.42 -19.88 -14.66
CA LEU A 700 -20.47 -18.80 -14.38
C LEU A 700 -20.71 -18.16 -13.01
N PHE A 701 -21.95 -17.90 -12.66
CA PHE A 701 -22.33 -17.38 -11.36
C PHE A 701 -21.94 -18.34 -10.24
N SER A 702 -22.27 -19.63 -10.37
CA SER A 702 -21.91 -20.65 -9.38
C SER A 702 -20.40 -20.80 -9.23
N PHE A 703 -19.66 -20.69 -10.30
CA PHE A 703 -18.20 -20.69 -10.29
C PHE A 703 -17.65 -19.50 -9.46
N PHE A 704 -18.20 -18.31 -9.61
CA PHE A 704 -17.80 -17.13 -8.82
C PHE A 704 -18.29 -17.21 -7.38
N LYS A 705 -19.51 -17.72 -7.14
CA LYS A 705 -20.11 -17.83 -5.81
C LYS A 705 -19.48 -18.93 -4.98
N ASP A 706 -19.46 -20.18 -5.49
CA ASP A 706 -19.11 -21.37 -4.74
C ASP A 706 -17.62 -21.71 -4.87
N GLY A 707 -17.03 -21.46 -6.04
CA GLY A 707 -15.59 -21.66 -6.28
C GLY A 707 -14.76 -20.54 -5.66
N LEU A 708 -14.92 -19.31 -6.12
CA LEU A 708 -14.09 -18.17 -5.71
C LEU A 708 -14.63 -17.42 -4.48
N LYS A 709 -15.89 -17.57 -4.11
CA LYS A 709 -16.57 -16.90 -3.00
C LYS A 709 -16.45 -15.36 -3.05
N ILE A 710 -16.40 -14.78 -4.25
CA ILE A 710 -16.07 -13.37 -4.49
C ILE A 710 -17.10 -12.40 -3.88
N PHE A 711 -18.34 -12.83 -3.73
CA PHE A 711 -19.42 -12.00 -3.17
C PHE A 711 -19.41 -11.95 -1.64
N ASN A 712 -18.69 -12.85 -0.98
CA ASN A 712 -18.60 -12.92 0.48
C ASN A 712 -17.21 -12.50 0.97
N HIS A 713 -16.17 -12.72 0.16
CA HIS A 713 -14.79 -12.43 0.52
C HIS A 713 -14.09 -11.63 -0.59
N SER A 714 -13.14 -10.79 -0.22
CA SER A 714 -12.28 -10.14 -1.20
C SER A 714 -11.28 -11.14 -1.80
N LEU A 715 -11.06 -11.06 -3.12
CA LEU A 715 -10.12 -11.92 -3.86
C LEU A 715 -8.65 -11.55 -3.66
N SER A 716 -8.33 -10.92 -2.55
CA SER A 716 -6.98 -10.45 -2.28
C SER A 716 -5.94 -11.59 -2.27
N GLY A 717 -4.86 -11.38 -2.98
CA GLY A 717 -3.76 -12.36 -3.08
C GLY A 717 -3.95 -13.44 -4.14
N MET A 718 -5.09 -13.50 -4.82
CA MET A 718 -5.37 -14.48 -5.89
C MET A 718 -5.09 -13.93 -7.31
N GLU A 719 -4.46 -12.76 -7.46
CA GLU A 719 -4.23 -12.15 -8.79
C GLU A 719 -3.29 -12.97 -9.68
N ILE A 720 -2.37 -13.74 -9.09
CA ILE A 720 -1.55 -14.71 -9.85
C ILE A 720 -2.45 -15.78 -10.45
N ILE A 721 -3.51 -16.13 -9.74
CA ILE A 721 -4.47 -17.18 -10.11
C ILE A 721 -5.53 -16.62 -11.08
N MET A 722 -5.72 -15.29 -11.18
CA MET A 722 -6.75 -14.70 -12.05
C MET A 722 -6.60 -15.09 -13.53
N LYS A 723 -5.36 -15.20 -14.01
CA LYS A 723 -5.13 -15.70 -15.37
C LYS A 723 -5.48 -17.17 -15.48
N GLU A 724 -5.09 -17.96 -14.48
CA GLU A 724 -5.43 -19.39 -14.43
C GLU A 724 -6.93 -19.59 -14.35
N ILE A 725 -7.66 -18.71 -13.63
CA ILE A 725 -9.13 -18.68 -13.57
C ILE A 725 -9.74 -18.43 -14.96
N ASN A 726 -9.27 -17.42 -15.68
CA ASN A 726 -9.75 -17.16 -17.05
C ASN A 726 -9.41 -18.32 -18.00
N ASP A 727 -8.20 -18.85 -17.93
CA ASP A 727 -7.76 -19.99 -18.72
C ASP A 727 -8.61 -21.25 -18.38
N GLU A 728 -8.97 -21.42 -17.09
CA GLU A 728 -9.84 -22.50 -16.64
C GLU A 728 -11.28 -22.35 -17.16
N ILE A 729 -11.85 -21.15 -17.16
CA ILE A 729 -13.17 -20.89 -17.76
C ILE A 729 -13.13 -21.22 -19.26
N ILE A 730 -12.09 -20.77 -19.95
CA ILE A 730 -11.92 -21.06 -21.40
C ILE A 730 -11.77 -22.55 -21.66
N SER A 731 -10.95 -23.23 -20.83
CA SER A 731 -10.77 -24.68 -20.93
C SER A 731 -12.06 -25.44 -20.67
N ALA A 732 -12.81 -25.06 -19.65
CA ALA A 732 -14.09 -25.67 -19.29
C ALA A 732 -15.12 -25.58 -20.45
N ILE A 733 -15.19 -24.44 -21.12
CA ILE A 733 -16.07 -24.25 -22.29
C ILE A 733 -15.63 -25.12 -23.47
N ASN A 734 -14.31 -25.27 -23.69
CA ASN A 734 -13.79 -26.13 -24.74
C ASN A 734 -14.06 -27.63 -24.48
N ASP A 735 -14.03 -28.05 -23.20
CA ASP A 735 -14.27 -29.43 -22.80
C ASP A 735 -15.76 -29.78 -22.90
N ASP A 736 -16.62 -28.99 -22.28
CA ASP A 736 -18.08 -29.10 -22.33
C ASP A 736 -18.74 -27.74 -22.10
N PHE A 737 -19.32 -27.16 -23.12
CA PHE A 737 -19.99 -25.85 -23.02
C PHE A 737 -21.11 -25.82 -21.95
N LYS A 738 -21.78 -26.93 -21.73
CA LYS A 738 -22.97 -26.97 -20.85
C LYS A 738 -22.61 -27.26 -19.38
N TYR A 739 -21.71 -28.20 -19.14
CA TYR A 739 -21.41 -28.70 -17.81
C TYR A 739 -19.96 -28.52 -17.37
N GLY A 740 -19.06 -28.21 -18.28
CA GLY A 740 -17.63 -28.15 -18.02
C GLY A 740 -17.25 -27.19 -16.89
N LEU A 741 -17.97 -26.06 -16.77
CA LEU A 741 -17.68 -25.09 -15.72
C LEU A 741 -18.16 -25.55 -14.33
N PHE A 742 -19.32 -26.23 -14.25
CA PHE A 742 -19.78 -26.87 -13.01
C PHE A 742 -18.83 -27.92 -12.48
N ASP A 743 -18.21 -28.72 -13.37
CA ASP A 743 -17.24 -29.76 -13.01
C ASP A 743 -15.92 -29.23 -12.46
N ARG A 744 -15.67 -27.91 -12.60
CA ARG A 744 -14.47 -27.25 -12.11
C ARG A 744 -14.62 -26.72 -10.68
N ILE A 745 -15.85 -26.41 -10.23
CA ILE A 745 -16.13 -25.81 -8.90
C ILE A 745 -15.49 -26.60 -7.75
N PRO A 746 -15.55 -27.93 -7.67
CA PRO A 746 -14.94 -28.69 -6.57
C PRO A 746 -13.41 -28.70 -6.56
N LYS A 747 -12.75 -28.17 -7.59
CA LYS A 747 -11.30 -28.23 -7.78
C LYS A 747 -10.59 -26.92 -7.41
N ILE A 748 -11.37 -25.87 -7.18
CA ILE A 748 -10.93 -24.53 -6.78
C ILE A 748 -11.11 -24.35 -5.28
#